data_55c8ac661fd5bf14dbd4b23f5f6b06f1
#
_entry.id   55c8ac661fd5bf14dbd4b23f5f6b06f1
#
_cell.length_a   1.000
_cell.length_b   1.000
_cell.length_c   1.000
_cell.angle_alpha   90.00
_cell.angle_beta   90.00
_cell.angle_gamma   90.00
#
_symmetry.space_group_name_H-M   'P 1'
#
loop_
_entity.id
_entity.type
_entity.pdbx_description
1 polymer ?
#
loop_
_entity_poly.entity_id
_entity_poly.type
_entity_poly.pdbx_seq_one_letter_code
_entity_poly.pdbx_strand_id
1 'polypeptide(L)'
;MNPLRASGLGMCVLAAAISGLGAGVFAAGEDPLALWHPFWSRETGAGRAVVDNEAAGGQAPVIRVEHTGTQDWSLTRKDRLAVRPGDIFKLKCRAKVQGAGSTTLCVTTYDAAGKVVEWVYGGRTARARDTWQTLESRFVIPDDVAAIGPRVIGHGPATVWVDGFSIAKEGTVQAMRDPGLPAELSIANRALAVTLRTGDATLIVEDKRTGRRWDQRPGRRDLVIRRAKAGGRIEFDWLHAAAGLEGRGVIALDGDLPEVALSISADGELADPLAFPHPFTAAPPAYLVVPMNEGISYPVDDASIPPIHLVAYGGHGICMPFWGVTDGGAGQMAILETPDDASIRIVRHDGRLVVAPEWEGQKGRFGYERRLRYVFFDRGGHVAMCKRYRAYAKESGLLKTLAEKRAQNPNVDLLVGAVNVWSWDKDGPAVVRQMQAAGIERILWSNAQSPENLRAMNAMPGVLTSRYDIYQDVMDPAKFKDLQWVHGDWTTPGWPKDLMIGASGQWVKGWEVETKDGKMAPCGILCDRQAPAYAEKRIPADLNDRPYRCRFIDTTTASPWRECYSPDHPMTRSESRKFKMDLLGLVSGKFKLVTGSETGHDASVPYVHYFEGMLSLGPYRVPDSGRAMQKIWTEVPPQVAKFQLGHAYRLPLWELVYHDCVVAQWYWGDYNNKLPSLWDKRDLFNVLYGTPPMFMFNRKLWEENRDRFVASYRATCPVARAVGYAEMTDHRFLAPDRSVQQTRFSNGVTVTVNFGNRAFRLADGTEIDAMGYHVAGM
;
A
#
# COMPACT_ATOMS: atom_id res chain seq x y z
N MET A 1 -4.31 -49.00 -56.95
CA MET A 1 -5.68 -49.55 -56.98
C MET A 1 -6.40 -49.07 -55.72
N ASN A 2 -7.37 -48.21 -55.93
CA ASN A 2 -8.45 -47.77 -54.98
C ASN A 2 -9.43 -48.96 -54.78
N PRO A 3 -10.40 -48.95 -53.80
CA PRO A 3 -11.04 -47.79 -53.13
C PRO A 3 -11.44 -47.99 -51.67
N LEU A 4 -11.64 -46.85 -50.99
CA LEU A 4 -12.76 -46.32 -50.23
C LEU A 4 -13.75 -47.25 -49.49
N ARG A 5 -13.97 -47.01 -48.23
CA ARG A 5 -15.35 -46.76 -47.67
C ARG A 5 -15.30 -45.90 -46.41
N ALA A 6 -16.02 -44.75 -46.46
CA ALA A 6 -16.35 -43.89 -45.37
C ALA A 6 -17.54 -44.50 -44.60
N SER A 7 -17.54 -44.36 -43.26
CA SER A 7 -18.74 -44.45 -42.45
C SER A 7 -18.80 -43.21 -41.53
N GLY A 8 -19.74 -42.34 -41.89
CA GLY A 8 -20.08 -41.14 -41.09
C GLY A 8 -20.81 -41.56 -39.81
N LEU A 9 -20.40 -41.02 -38.68
CA LEU A 9 -21.24 -40.93 -37.48
C LEU A 9 -21.70 -39.46 -37.34
N GLY A 10 -23.00 -39.32 -37.49
CA GLY A 10 -23.67 -38.03 -37.33
C GLY A 10 -23.56 -37.57 -35.88
N MET A 11 -23.03 -36.36 -35.70
CA MET A 11 -23.01 -35.62 -34.45
C MET A 11 -24.38 -34.92 -34.35
N CYS A 12 -25.29 -35.46 -33.53
CA CYS A 12 -26.50 -34.75 -33.11
C CYS A 12 -26.09 -33.56 -32.21
N VAL A 13 -26.04 -32.38 -32.77
CA VAL A 13 -25.98 -31.14 -32.01
C VAL A 13 -27.36 -30.92 -31.37
N LEU A 14 -27.50 -31.22 -30.09
CA LEU A 14 -28.62 -30.77 -29.27
C LEU A 14 -28.47 -29.24 -29.05
N ALA A 15 -29.14 -28.45 -29.86
CA ALA A 15 -29.31 -27.02 -29.60
C ALA A 15 -30.22 -26.88 -28.39
N ALA A 16 -29.61 -26.72 -27.18
CA ALA A 16 -30.34 -26.22 -26.04
C ALA A 16 -30.77 -24.78 -26.34
N ALA A 17 -32.06 -24.54 -26.41
CA ALA A 17 -32.61 -23.21 -26.53
C ALA A 17 -32.24 -22.40 -25.26
N ILE A 18 -31.23 -21.56 -25.38
CA ILE A 18 -30.88 -20.55 -24.39
C ILE A 18 -31.93 -19.43 -24.59
N SER A 19 -32.89 -19.36 -23.68
CA SER A 19 -33.78 -18.19 -23.57
C SER A 19 -32.93 -17.03 -22.99
N GLY A 20 -32.06 -16.46 -23.83
CA GLY A 20 -31.41 -15.20 -23.58
C GLY A 20 -32.50 -14.12 -23.70
N LEU A 21 -32.62 -13.25 -22.70
CA LEU A 21 -33.17 -11.93 -22.93
C LEU A 21 -32.31 -11.29 -24.01
N GLY A 22 -32.83 -11.27 -25.25
CA GLY A 22 -32.08 -10.88 -26.43
C GLY A 22 -31.43 -9.51 -26.23
N ALA A 23 -30.27 -9.34 -26.84
CA ALA A 23 -29.73 -8.04 -27.09
C ALA A 23 -30.88 -7.19 -27.69
N GLY A 24 -31.47 -6.33 -26.87
CA GLY A 24 -32.50 -5.44 -27.32
C GLY A 24 -31.87 -4.43 -28.27
N VAL A 25 -31.72 -4.81 -29.52
CA VAL A 25 -31.70 -3.85 -30.61
C VAL A 25 -33.14 -3.33 -30.62
N PHE A 26 -33.36 -2.12 -30.13
CA PHE A 26 -34.68 -1.51 -30.13
C PHE A 26 -35.22 -1.52 -31.57
N ALA A 27 -36.44 -2.06 -31.76
CA ALA A 27 -37.12 -1.90 -33.03
C ALA A 27 -37.33 -0.40 -33.26
N ALA A 28 -37.23 0.04 -34.48
CA ALA A 28 -37.42 1.46 -34.82
C ALA A 28 -38.80 1.91 -34.31
N GLY A 29 -38.84 2.78 -33.28
CA GLY A 29 -40.05 3.32 -32.66
C GLY A 29 -40.28 2.96 -31.19
N GLU A 30 -39.48 2.10 -30.56
CA GLU A 30 -39.57 1.80 -29.12
C GLU A 30 -38.82 2.86 -28.28
N ASP A 31 -39.42 3.30 -27.16
CA ASP A 31 -38.80 4.20 -26.20
C ASP A 31 -37.69 3.46 -25.39
N PRO A 32 -36.39 3.80 -25.56
CA PRO A 32 -35.31 3.15 -24.81
C PRO A 32 -35.46 3.28 -23.30
N LEU A 33 -36.18 4.31 -22.80
CA LEU A 33 -36.38 4.52 -21.36
C LEU A 33 -37.54 3.66 -20.80
N ALA A 34 -38.38 3.06 -21.63
CA ALA A 34 -39.51 2.25 -21.15
C ALA A 34 -39.13 1.09 -20.25
N LEU A 35 -37.92 0.54 -20.42
CA LEU A 35 -37.35 -0.58 -19.65
C LEU A 35 -36.64 -0.14 -18.36
N TRP A 36 -36.54 1.16 -18.10
CA TRP A 36 -35.84 1.70 -16.95
C TRP A 36 -36.83 2.32 -15.95
N HIS A 37 -36.45 2.26 -14.64
CA HIS A 37 -37.15 3.07 -13.65
C HIS A 37 -36.90 4.56 -13.93
N PRO A 38 -37.74 5.47 -13.38
CA PRO A 38 -37.47 6.89 -13.45
C PRO A 38 -36.07 7.22 -12.98
N PHE A 39 -35.42 8.20 -13.64
CA PHE A 39 -34.12 8.68 -13.26
C PHE A 39 -34.10 9.10 -11.79
N TRP A 40 -33.09 8.65 -11.07
CA TRP A 40 -32.88 9.00 -9.67
C TRP A 40 -31.59 9.76 -9.49
N SER A 41 -31.60 10.79 -8.65
CA SER A 41 -30.41 11.52 -8.19
C SER A 41 -30.51 11.77 -6.70
N ARG A 42 -29.39 11.68 -6.00
CA ARG A 42 -29.29 12.03 -4.58
C ARG A 42 -29.61 13.51 -4.36
N GLU A 43 -29.20 14.38 -5.27
CA GLU A 43 -29.56 15.80 -5.28
C GLU A 43 -30.87 15.96 -6.07
N THR A 44 -31.98 16.23 -5.37
CA THR A 44 -33.30 16.38 -6.00
C THR A 44 -33.27 17.47 -7.06
N GLY A 45 -33.76 17.14 -8.27
CA GLY A 45 -33.83 18.08 -9.40
C GLY A 45 -32.50 18.34 -10.10
N ALA A 46 -31.40 17.73 -9.69
CA ALA A 46 -30.07 17.95 -10.28
C ALA A 46 -29.88 17.23 -11.64
N GLY A 47 -30.85 16.47 -12.15
CA GLY A 47 -30.66 15.80 -13.41
C GLY A 47 -31.91 15.16 -13.97
N ARG A 48 -31.79 14.66 -15.21
CA ARG A 48 -32.84 13.96 -15.96
C ARG A 48 -32.24 12.96 -16.94
N ALA A 49 -33.03 11.99 -17.36
CA ALA A 49 -32.76 11.12 -18.50
C ALA A 49 -33.77 11.37 -19.61
N VAL A 50 -33.28 11.48 -20.83
CA VAL A 50 -34.09 11.72 -22.04
C VAL A 50 -33.61 10.82 -23.18
N VAL A 51 -34.49 10.59 -24.16
CA VAL A 51 -34.13 9.93 -25.42
C VAL A 51 -33.50 10.97 -26.35
N ASP A 52 -32.30 10.66 -26.87
CA ASP A 52 -31.57 11.50 -27.80
C ASP A 52 -31.50 10.80 -29.18
N ASN A 53 -32.22 11.33 -30.14
CA ASN A 53 -32.29 10.80 -31.50
C ASN A 53 -31.14 11.33 -32.39
N GLU A 54 -30.51 12.46 -32.02
CA GLU A 54 -29.50 13.11 -32.84
C GLU A 54 -28.09 12.55 -32.57
N ALA A 55 -27.78 12.20 -31.34
CA ALA A 55 -26.46 11.70 -30.94
C ALA A 55 -26.11 10.32 -31.51
N ALA A 56 -27.05 9.61 -32.05
CA ALA A 56 -26.89 8.27 -32.60
C ALA A 56 -26.32 8.19 -34.01
N GLY A 57 -26.12 9.33 -34.68
CA GLY A 57 -25.62 9.36 -36.07
C GLY A 57 -26.57 8.62 -37.07
N GLY A 58 -27.90 8.65 -36.83
CA GLY A 58 -28.92 8.01 -37.65
C GLY A 58 -29.12 6.53 -37.41
N GLN A 59 -28.51 5.95 -36.38
CA GLN A 59 -28.74 4.57 -35.92
C GLN A 59 -29.72 4.44 -34.78
N ALA A 60 -30.06 3.70 -33.96
CA ALA A 60 -31.11 3.67 -32.94
C ALA A 60 -30.99 4.82 -31.91
N PRO A 61 -32.13 5.27 -31.31
CA PRO A 61 -32.10 6.32 -30.28
C PRO A 61 -31.30 5.88 -29.06
N VAL A 62 -30.57 6.84 -28.45
CA VAL A 62 -29.71 6.61 -27.26
C VAL A 62 -30.32 7.27 -26.02
N ILE A 63 -29.98 6.79 -24.83
CA ILE A 63 -30.34 7.44 -23.58
C ILE A 63 -29.31 8.52 -23.28
N ARG A 64 -29.77 9.77 -23.06
CA ARG A 64 -28.92 10.87 -22.56
C ARG A 64 -29.31 11.23 -21.14
N VAL A 65 -28.36 11.17 -20.23
CA VAL A 65 -28.45 11.67 -18.86
C VAL A 65 -27.76 13.02 -18.78
N GLU A 66 -28.48 14.02 -18.29
CA GLU A 66 -27.96 15.34 -17.94
C GLU A 66 -27.93 15.47 -16.42
N HIS A 67 -26.80 15.68 -15.81
CA HIS A 67 -26.65 15.84 -14.36
C HIS A 67 -25.75 17.04 -14.03
N THR A 68 -26.28 17.96 -13.22
CA THR A 68 -25.59 19.19 -12.82
C THR A 68 -25.04 19.15 -11.40
N GLY A 69 -25.49 18.19 -10.60
CA GLY A 69 -25.07 18.00 -9.20
C GLY A 69 -23.70 17.34 -9.08
N THR A 70 -23.17 17.32 -7.87
CA THR A 70 -21.90 16.71 -7.53
C THR A 70 -22.03 15.30 -6.96
N GLN A 71 -23.23 14.92 -6.57
CA GLN A 71 -23.55 13.61 -5.97
C GLN A 71 -23.84 12.55 -7.03
N ASP A 72 -24.23 11.37 -6.56
CA ASP A 72 -24.53 10.22 -7.39
C ASP A 72 -25.95 10.24 -7.99
N TRP A 73 -26.07 9.58 -9.14
CA TRP A 73 -27.32 9.34 -9.86
C TRP A 73 -27.38 7.91 -10.39
N SER A 74 -28.60 7.44 -10.74
CA SER A 74 -28.77 6.11 -11.33
C SER A 74 -29.95 5.99 -12.28
N LEU A 75 -29.75 5.12 -13.30
CA LEU A 75 -30.76 4.46 -14.09
C LEU A 75 -30.74 2.97 -13.78
N THR A 76 -31.82 2.43 -13.26
CA THR A 76 -31.95 1.02 -12.89
C THR A 76 -32.97 0.35 -13.78
N ARG A 77 -32.65 -0.83 -14.32
CA ARG A 77 -33.62 -1.64 -15.10
C ARG A 77 -34.79 -2.06 -14.21
N LYS A 78 -35.99 -2.07 -14.78
CA LYS A 78 -37.19 -2.55 -14.09
C LYS A 78 -37.16 -4.04 -13.82
N ASP A 79 -36.53 -4.80 -14.72
CA ASP A 79 -36.43 -6.25 -14.61
C ASP A 79 -35.28 -6.65 -13.68
N ARG A 80 -35.62 -7.45 -12.68
CA ARG A 80 -34.64 -8.20 -11.91
C ARG A 80 -34.50 -9.61 -12.50
N LEU A 81 -33.28 -10.04 -12.72
CA LEU A 81 -32.98 -11.37 -13.24
C LEU A 81 -32.75 -12.33 -12.08
N ALA A 82 -33.52 -13.41 -12.00
CA ALA A 82 -33.24 -14.51 -11.09
C ALA A 82 -31.97 -15.24 -11.54
N VAL A 83 -31.06 -15.50 -10.62
CA VAL A 83 -29.75 -16.08 -10.89
C VAL A 83 -29.44 -17.19 -9.89
N ARG A 84 -28.42 -18.00 -10.21
CA ARG A 84 -27.92 -19.03 -9.30
C ARG A 84 -26.44 -18.79 -9.02
N PRO A 85 -25.97 -19.11 -7.82
CA PRO A 85 -24.52 -19.09 -7.51
C PRO A 85 -23.70 -19.82 -8.57
N GLY A 86 -22.60 -19.22 -8.98
CA GLY A 86 -21.74 -19.74 -10.02
C GLY A 86 -22.19 -19.51 -11.47
N ASP A 87 -23.35 -18.86 -11.70
CA ASP A 87 -23.70 -18.36 -13.04
C ASP A 87 -22.72 -17.28 -13.50
N ILE A 88 -22.37 -17.30 -14.77
CA ILE A 88 -21.46 -16.32 -15.38
C ILE A 88 -22.26 -15.42 -16.31
N PHE A 89 -22.22 -14.12 -16.06
CA PHE A 89 -22.90 -13.12 -16.87
C PHE A 89 -21.92 -12.19 -17.56
N LYS A 90 -22.31 -11.75 -18.74
CA LYS A 90 -21.69 -10.67 -19.49
C LYS A 90 -22.65 -9.49 -19.59
N LEU A 91 -22.17 -8.33 -19.19
CA LEU A 91 -22.89 -7.06 -19.21
C LEU A 91 -22.13 -6.09 -20.11
N LYS A 92 -22.82 -5.40 -21.03
CA LYS A 92 -22.18 -4.53 -22.00
C LYS A 92 -23.04 -3.30 -22.28
N CYS A 93 -22.39 -2.15 -22.50
CA CYS A 93 -22.97 -0.98 -23.18
C CYS A 93 -21.86 -0.14 -23.82
N ARG A 94 -22.25 0.85 -24.60
CA ARG A 94 -21.37 1.95 -24.99
C ARG A 94 -21.76 3.18 -24.18
N ALA A 95 -20.78 3.95 -23.74
CA ALA A 95 -21.01 5.21 -23.03
C ALA A 95 -20.09 6.31 -23.55
N LYS A 96 -20.61 7.55 -23.62
CA LYS A 96 -19.84 8.76 -23.86
C LYS A 96 -20.10 9.71 -22.69
N VAL A 97 -19.05 10.32 -22.14
CA VAL A 97 -19.14 11.20 -20.96
C VAL A 97 -18.49 12.55 -21.30
N GLN A 98 -19.24 13.63 -21.12
CA GLN A 98 -18.76 15.01 -21.18
C GLN A 98 -18.95 15.70 -19.84
N GLY A 99 -18.03 16.57 -19.44
CA GLY A 99 -18.04 17.27 -18.14
C GLY A 99 -17.03 16.70 -17.17
N ALA A 100 -17.20 16.92 -15.86
CA ALA A 100 -16.26 16.53 -14.81
C ALA A 100 -16.62 15.21 -14.10
N GLY A 101 -17.76 14.61 -14.45
CA GLY A 101 -18.27 13.39 -13.82
C GLY A 101 -17.80 12.09 -14.48
N SER A 102 -18.44 11.00 -14.09
CA SER A 102 -18.23 9.65 -14.63
C SER A 102 -19.51 8.84 -14.70
N THR A 103 -19.47 7.73 -15.45
CA THR A 103 -20.56 6.74 -15.45
C THR A 103 -20.02 5.34 -15.28
N THR A 104 -20.79 4.48 -14.58
CA THR A 104 -20.43 3.08 -14.31
C THR A 104 -21.57 2.16 -14.72
N LEU A 105 -21.28 1.18 -15.57
CA LEU A 105 -22.13 0.06 -15.87
C LEU A 105 -21.95 -1.01 -14.79
N CYS A 106 -23.02 -1.50 -14.15
CA CYS A 106 -22.95 -2.49 -13.08
C CYS A 106 -24.28 -3.23 -12.86
N VAL A 107 -24.31 -4.13 -11.91
CA VAL A 107 -25.54 -4.71 -11.37
C VAL A 107 -25.64 -4.45 -9.88
N THR A 108 -26.86 -4.35 -9.34
CA THR A 108 -27.15 -4.51 -7.92
C THR A 108 -27.44 -5.98 -7.66
N THR A 109 -26.86 -6.57 -6.64
CA THR A 109 -27.11 -7.95 -6.24
C THR A 109 -28.08 -8.02 -5.07
N TYR A 110 -28.93 -9.04 -5.05
CA TYR A 110 -29.95 -9.23 -4.02
C TYR A 110 -29.90 -10.66 -3.50
N ASP A 111 -30.08 -10.82 -2.18
CA ASP A 111 -30.28 -12.14 -1.55
C ASP A 111 -31.66 -12.74 -1.83
N ALA A 112 -31.90 -13.94 -1.29
CA ALA A 112 -33.19 -14.64 -1.45
C ALA A 112 -34.36 -13.90 -0.78
N ALA A 113 -34.14 -13.03 0.18
CA ALA A 113 -35.12 -12.17 0.81
C ALA A 113 -35.38 -10.86 0.05
N GLY A 114 -34.63 -10.62 -1.05
CA GLY A 114 -34.72 -9.39 -1.84
C GLY A 114 -33.95 -8.20 -1.25
N LYS A 115 -33.15 -8.41 -0.19
CA LYS A 115 -32.29 -7.39 0.39
C LYS A 115 -31.04 -7.23 -0.47
N VAL A 116 -30.57 -5.99 -0.60
CA VAL A 116 -29.34 -5.68 -1.34
C VAL A 116 -28.15 -6.27 -0.62
N VAL A 117 -27.35 -7.06 -1.34
CA VAL A 117 -26.05 -7.58 -0.93
C VAL A 117 -24.95 -6.58 -1.32
N GLU A 118 -24.89 -6.20 -2.60
CA GLU A 118 -23.93 -5.20 -3.10
C GLU A 118 -24.61 -4.27 -4.11
N TRP A 119 -24.36 -2.95 -3.99
CA TRP A 119 -24.97 -1.94 -4.85
C TRP A 119 -24.28 -1.82 -6.22
N VAL A 120 -22.99 -2.11 -6.31
CA VAL A 120 -22.18 -1.89 -7.52
C VAL A 120 -21.31 -3.12 -7.78
N TYR A 121 -21.93 -4.21 -8.24
CA TYR A 121 -21.24 -5.45 -8.56
C TYR A 121 -20.87 -5.52 -10.04
N GLY A 122 -19.67 -6.00 -10.35
CA GLY A 122 -19.17 -6.10 -11.72
C GLY A 122 -19.05 -4.75 -12.42
N GLY A 123 -18.73 -3.67 -11.68
CA GLY A 123 -18.70 -2.30 -12.20
C GLY A 123 -17.60 -2.06 -13.25
N ARG A 124 -17.95 -1.32 -14.33
CA ARG A 124 -17.01 -0.76 -15.32
C ARG A 124 -17.29 0.69 -15.54
N THR A 125 -16.28 1.54 -15.36
CA THR A 125 -16.45 3.00 -15.33
C THR A 125 -15.84 3.66 -16.56
N ALA A 126 -16.62 4.54 -17.20
CA ALA A 126 -16.16 5.53 -18.18
C ALA A 126 -16.01 6.90 -17.51
N ARG A 127 -14.93 7.58 -17.82
CA ARG A 127 -14.66 8.98 -17.42
C ARG A 127 -14.80 9.91 -18.61
N ALA A 128 -14.80 11.21 -18.34
CA ALA A 128 -14.91 12.25 -19.36
C ALA A 128 -13.95 12.02 -20.54
N ARG A 129 -14.56 11.84 -21.73
CA ARG A 129 -13.87 11.66 -23.00
C ARG A 129 -14.86 11.93 -24.13
N ASP A 130 -14.45 12.71 -25.14
CA ASP A 130 -15.33 13.08 -26.27
C ASP A 130 -15.63 11.93 -27.26
N THR A 131 -15.20 10.72 -26.96
CA THR A 131 -15.42 9.53 -27.78
C THR A 131 -16.23 8.48 -27.05
N TRP A 132 -16.98 7.68 -27.80
CA TRP A 132 -17.67 6.52 -27.27
C TRP A 132 -16.68 5.49 -26.71
N GLN A 133 -16.96 5.01 -25.49
CA GLN A 133 -16.23 3.97 -24.79
C GLN A 133 -17.10 2.73 -24.66
N THR A 134 -16.60 1.56 -25.02
CA THR A 134 -17.26 0.29 -24.73
C THR A 134 -17.01 -0.10 -23.30
N LEU A 135 -18.05 -0.25 -22.50
CA LEU A 135 -18.03 -0.81 -21.16
C LEU A 135 -18.49 -2.26 -21.25
N GLU A 136 -17.61 -3.16 -20.86
CA GLU A 136 -17.89 -4.59 -20.85
C GLU A 136 -17.46 -5.18 -19.51
N SER A 137 -18.35 -5.87 -18.85
CA SER A 137 -18.12 -6.55 -17.58
C SER A 137 -18.54 -8.00 -17.69
N ARG A 138 -17.69 -8.90 -17.21
CA ARG A 138 -17.99 -10.31 -17.01
C ARG A 138 -17.84 -10.62 -15.54
N PHE A 139 -18.78 -11.33 -14.94
CA PHE A 139 -18.75 -11.61 -13.52
C PHE A 139 -19.44 -12.94 -13.18
N VAL A 140 -19.04 -13.52 -12.04
CA VAL A 140 -19.62 -14.74 -11.47
C VAL A 140 -20.62 -14.35 -10.37
N ILE A 141 -21.77 -15.02 -10.32
CA ILE A 141 -22.76 -14.79 -9.27
C ILE A 141 -22.27 -15.42 -7.94
N PRO A 142 -22.18 -14.62 -6.85
CA PRO A 142 -21.80 -15.09 -5.51
C PRO A 142 -22.85 -16.04 -4.89
N ASP A 143 -22.46 -16.74 -3.81
CA ASP A 143 -23.31 -17.75 -3.15
C ASP A 143 -24.53 -17.19 -2.45
N ASP A 144 -24.45 -15.97 -1.97
CA ASP A 144 -25.49 -15.27 -1.24
C ASP A 144 -26.43 -14.45 -2.13
N VAL A 145 -26.27 -14.54 -3.47
CA VAL A 145 -27.05 -13.79 -4.44
C VAL A 145 -28.06 -14.66 -5.15
N ALA A 146 -29.34 -14.25 -5.11
CA ALA A 146 -30.47 -14.92 -5.77
C ALA A 146 -31.04 -14.12 -6.95
N ALA A 147 -30.77 -12.82 -7.02
CA ALA A 147 -31.21 -11.97 -8.14
C ALA A 147 -30.21 -10.82 -8.38
N ILE A 148 -30.21 -10.34 -9.64
CA ILE A 148 -29.43 -9.15 -10.03
C ILE A 148 -30.31 -8.13 -10.72
N GLY A 149 -30.06 -6.84 -10.48
CA GLY A 149 -30.73 -5.71 -11.14
C GLY A 149 -29.69 -4.90 -11.93
N PRO A 150 -29.72 -4.96 -13.28
CA PRO A 150 -28.79 -4.20 -14.09
C PRO A 150 -29.02 -2.69 -13.97
N ARG A 151 -27.93 -1.91 -13.95
CA ARG A 151 -28.00 -0.47 -13.79
C ARG A 151 -26.82 0.27 -14.40
N VAL A 152 -27.08 1.55 -14.71
CA VAL A 152 -26.04 2.54 -15.02
C VAL A 152 -26.11 3.61 -13.94
N ILE A 153 -24.98 3.88 -13.31
CA ILE A 153 -24.85 4.90 -12.27
C ILE A 153 -23.80 5.91 -12.69
N GLY A 154 -23.77 7.05 -12.04
CA GLY A 154 -22.71 8.03 -12.22
C GLY A 154 -22.66 9.05 -11.10
N HIS A 155 -21.72 9.95 -11.20
CA HIS A 155 -21.59 11.06 -10.25
C HIS A 155 -20.97 12.28 -10.91
N GLY A 156 -21.12 13.43 -10.22
CA GLY A 156 -20.59 14.71 -10.65
C GLY A 156 -21.37 15.35 -11.82
N PRO A 157 -21.08 16.61 -12.15
CA PRO A 157 -21.69 17.29 -13.26
C PRO A 157 -21.22 16.69 -14.58
N ALA A 158 -22.14 16.07 -15.33
CA ALA A 158 -21.83 15.42 -16.60
C ALA A 158 -23.05 15.28 -17.49
N THR A 159 -22.82 15.24 -18.81
CA THR A 159 -23.76 14.71 -19.79
C THR A 159 -23.23 13.32 -20.22
N VAL A 160 -24.08 12.31 -20.07
CA VAL A 160 -23.73 10.91 -20.36
C VAL A 160 -24.70 10.36 -21.40
N TRP A 161 -24.16 9.82 -22.49
CA TRP A 161 -24.96 9.04 -23.46
C TRP A 161 -24.67 7.55 -23.25
N VAL A 162 -25.73 6.74 -23.28
CA VAL A 162 -25.64 5.28 -23.09
C VAL A 162 -26.41 4.61 -24.25
N ASP A 163 -25.73 3.62 -24.84
CA ASP A 163 -26.27 2.89 -26.01
C ASP A 163 -25.88 1.40 -25.95
N GLY A 164 -26.62 0.54 -26.66
CA GLY A 164 -26.29 -0.86 -26.87
C GLY A 164 -26.20 -1.68 -25.55
N PHE A 165 -27.09 -1.37 -24.59
CA PHE A 165 -27.15 -2.11 -23.33
C PHE A 165 -27.58 -3.57 -23.56
N SER A 166 -26.78 -4.51 -23.03
CA SER A 166 -27.09 -5.93 -23.06
C SER A 166 -26.59 -6.66 -21.83
N ILE A 167 -27.33 -7.68 -21.39
CA ILE A 167 -26.91 -8.61 -20.37
C ILE A 167 -27.29 -10.04 -20.82
N ALA A 168 -26.32 -10.96 -20.71
CA ALA A 168 -26.50 -12.34 -21.09
C ALA A 168 -25.79 -13.29 -20.15
N LYS A 169 -26.39 -14.43 -19.87
CA LYS A 169 -25.71 -15.56 -19.19
C LYS A 169 -24.85 -16.28 -20.21
N GLU A 170 -23.52 -16.38 -19.94
CA GLU A 170 -22.55 -17.05 -20.81
C GLU A 170 -22.29 -18.50 -20.41
N GLY A 171 -22.63 -18.90 -19.20
CA GLY A 171 -22.37 -20.25 -18.70
C GLY A 171 -22.42 -20.35 -17.19
N THR A 172 -21.77 -21.36 -16.65
CA THR A 172 -21.62 -21.58 -15.20
C THR A 172 -20.19 -22.01 -14.89
N VAL A 173 -19.73 -21.68 -13.69
CA VAL A 173 -18.43 -22.15 -13.14
C VAL A 173 -18.35 -23.67 -13.22
N GLN A 174 -19.43 -24.38 -12.91
CA GLN A 174 -19.47 -25.84 -12.93
C GLN A 174 -19.21 -26.41 -14.34
N ALA A 175 -19.73 -25.78 -15.38
CA ALA A 175 -19.51 -26.22 -16.76
C ALA A 175 -18.07 -26.01 -17.27
N MET A 176 -17.29 -25.16 -16.57
CA MET A 176 -15.90 -24.88 -16.91
C MET A 176 -14.90 -25.82 -16.20
N ARG A 177 -15.39 -26.65 -15.28
CA ARG A 177 -14.57 -27.57 -14.50
C ARG A 177 -14.57 -28.97 -15.12
N ASP A 178 -13.45 -29.68 -15.03
CA ASP A 178 -13.39 -31.05 -15.45
C ASP A 178 -14.35 -31.92 -14.65
N PRO A 179 -15.14 -32.81 -15.28
CA PRO A 179 -16.17 -33.62 -14.61
C PRO A 179 -15.63 -34.51 -13.49
N GLY A 180 -14.36 -34.94 -13.58
CA GLY A 180 -13.69 -35.82 -12.59
C GLY A 180 -12.84 -35.08 -11.57
N LEU A 181 -12.94 -33.74 -11.46
CA LEU A 181 -12.12 -32.98 -10.54
C LEU A 181 -12.45 -33.34 -9.07
N PRO A 182 -11.49 -33.85 -8.27
CA PRO A 182 -11.71 -34.15 -6.86
C PRO A 182 -12.14 -32.89 -6.10
N ALA A 183 -13.06 -33.03 -5.13
CA ALA A 183 -13.51 -31.94 -4.29
C ALA A 183 -12.39 -31.38 -3.42
N GLU A 184 -11.50 -32.23 -2.95
CA GLU A 184 -10.35 -31.88 -2.11
C GLU A 184 -9.09 -32.62 -2.58
N LEU A 185 -7.97 -31.94 -2.46
CA LEU A 185 -6.63 -32.47 -2.72
C LEU A 185 -5.72 -32.10 -1.58
N SER A 186 -4.94 -33.06 -1.05
CA SER A 186 -4.10 -32.84 0.12
C SER A 186 -2.65 -33.23 -0.11
N ILE A 187 -1.75 -32.47 0.51
CA ILE A 187 -0.33 -32.79 0.69
C ILE A 187 0.06 -32.61 2.14
N ALA A 188 1.06 -33.32 2.62
CA ALA A 188 1.52 -33.21 3.98
C ALA A 188 3.02 -33.43 4.12
N ASN A 189 3.62 -32.76 5.10
CA ASN A 189 4.94 -33.04 5.63
C ASN A 189 4.87 -33.38 7.13
N ARG A 190 6.00 -33.39 7.83
CA ARG A 190 6.02 -33.65 9.27
C ARG A 190 5.31 -32.54 10.07
N ALA A 191 5.38 -31.27 9.63
CA ALA A 191 4.82 -30.12 10.36
C ALA A 191 3.39 -29.79 9.99
N LEU A 192 3.00 -29.89 8.72
CA LEU A 192 1.72 -29.43 8.20
C LEU A 192 0.98 -30.50 7.39
N ALA A 193 -0.36 -30.38 7.36
CA ALA A 193 -1.22 -30.94 6.32
C ALA A 193 -1.96 -29.79 5.64
N VAL A 194 -1.94 -29.76 4.30
CA VAL A 194 -2.54 -28.71 3.48
C VAL A 194 -3.55 -29.34 2.53
N THR A 195 -4.78 -28.86 2.57
CA THR A 195 -5.88 -29.30 1.71
C THR A 195 -6.37 -28.14 0.85
N LEU A 196 -6.38 -28.34 -0.47
CA LEU A 196 -7.03 -27.45 -1.43
C LEU A 196 -8.46 -27.93 -1.67
N ARG A 197 -9.44 -27.07 -1.40
CA ARG A 197 -10.82 -27.25 -1.84
C ARG A 197 -10.98 -26.71 -3.25
N THR A 198 -11.25 -27.58 -4.19
CA THR A 198 -11.31 -27.18 -5.60
C THR A 198 -12.62 -26.44 -5.95
N GLY A 199 -13.64 -26.56 -5.11
CA GLY A 199 -14.95 -25.91 -5.30
C GLY A 199 -14.90 -24.40 -5.23
N ASP A 200 -14.09 -23.88 -4.35
CA ASP A 200 -13.99 -22.45 -4.03
C ASP A 200 -12.54 -21.93 -3.97
N ALA A 201 -11.57 -22.76 -4.35
CA ALA A 201 -10.14 -22.45 -4.36
C ALA A 201 -9.59 -22.06 -2.96
N THR A 202 -10.19 -22.52 -1.87
CA THR A 202 -9.73 -22.25 -0.51
C THR A 202 -8.75 -23.30 0.00
N LEU A 203 -7.89 -22.87 0.93
CA LEU A 203 -6.95 -23.74 1.64
C LEU A 203 -7.41 -23.99 3.07
N ILE A 204 -7.18 -25.22 3.52
CA ILE A 204 -7.18 -25.62 4.91
C ILE A 204 -5.76 -26.02 5.26
N VAL A 205 -5.24 -25.49 6.36
CA VAL A 205 -3.92 -25.87 6.87
C VAL A 205 -4.06 -26.35 8.31
N GLU A 206 -3.64 -27.57 8.56
CA GLU A 206 -3.52 -28.14 9.90
C GLU A 206 -2.05 -28.11 10.34
N ASP A 207 -1.76 -27.42 11.42
CA ASP A 207 -0.46 -27.44 12.07
C ASP A 207 -0.38 -28.65 13.01
N LYS A 208 0.27 -29.71 12.56
CA LYS A 208 0.38 -30.98 13.31
C LYS A 208 1.16 -30.85 14.61
N ARG A 209 1.95 -29.79 14.77
CA ARG A 209 2.72 -29.53 16.01
C ARG A 209 1.80 -29.10 17.16
N THR A 210 0.70 -28.43 16.82
CA THR A 210 -0.25 -27.85 17.79
C THR A 210 -1.66 -28.42 17.68
N GLY A 211 -1.97 -29.11 16.59
CA GLY A 211 -3.33 -29.52 16.23
C GLY A 211 -4.22 -28.37 15.76
N ARG A 212 -3.66 -27.15 15.61
CA ARG A 212 -4.42 -25.99 15.20
C ARG A 212 -4.74 -26.05 13.72
N ARG A 213 -6.00 -25.74 13.40
CA ARG A 213 -6.50 -25.66 12.04
C ARG A 213 -6.73 -24.21 11.63
N TRP A 214 -6.28 -23.88 10.44
CA TRP A 214 -6.47 -22.59 9.79
C TRP A 214 -7.32 -22.79 8.53
N ASP A 215 -8.46 -22.12 8.43
CA ASP A 215 -9.37 -22.20 7.30
C ASP A 215 -9.42 -20.87 6.57
N GLN A 216 -9.23 -20.91 5.26
CA GLN A 216 -9.53 -19.79 4.39
C GLN A 216 -11.05 -19.69 4.16
N ARG A 217 -11.52 -18.46 3.98
CA ARG A 217 -12.90 -18.19 3.58
C ARG A 217 -12.93 -17.61 2.18
N PRO A 218 -13.79 -18.11 1.30
CA PRO A 218 -13.91 -17.56 -0.03
C PRO A 218 -14.36 -16.10 0.07
N GLY A 219 -13.61 -15.21 -0.59
CA GLY A 219 -14.04 -13.86 -0.89
C GLY A 219 -14.77 -13.83 -2.24
N ARG A 220 -14.34 -12.99 -3.18
CA ARG A 220 -14.79 -13.06 -4.57
C ARG A 220 -14.39 -14.40 -5.18
N ARG A 221 -15.29 -15.04 -5.92
CA ARG A 221 -15.00 -16.27 -6.67
C ARG A 221 -14.43 -15.97 -8.06
N ASP A 222 -13.47 -15.07 -8.10
CA ASP A 222 -12.88 -14.64 -9.38
C ASP A 222 -12.02 -15.74 -10.02
N LEU A 223 -11.41 -16.61 -9.17
CA LEU A 223 -10.58 -17.72 -9.60
C LEU A 223 -11.33 -19.05 -9.48
N VAL A 224 -11.44 -19.76 -10.61
CA VAL A 224 -12.09 -21.07 -10.73
C VAL A 224 -11.04 -22.12 -11.02
N ILE A 225 -10.94 -23.15 -10.19
CA ILE A 225 -10.07 -24.31 -10.47
C ILE A 225 -10.76 -25.21 -11.49
N ARG A 226 -10.11 -25.41 -12.64
CA ARG A 226 -10.60 -26.25 -13.74
C ARG A 226 -10.13 -27.68 -13.61
N ARG A 227 -8.83 -27.86 -13.36
CA ARG A 227 -8.14 -29.13 -13.18
C ARG A 227 -7.19 -29.03 -12.02
N ALA A 228 -6.99 -30.12 -11.30
CA ALA A 228 -5.96 -30.20 -10.27
C ALA A 228 -5.52 -31.66 -10.04
N LYS A 229 -4.28 -31.81 -9.59
CA LYS A 229 -3.71 -33.08 -9.16
C LYS A 229 -2.81 -32.89 -7.95
N ALA A 230 -2.73 -33.89 -7.10
CA ALA A 230 -1.82 -33.95 -5.97
C ALA A 230 -0.76 -35.04 -6.20
N GLY A 231 0.45 -34.77 -5.72
CA GLY A 231 1.60 -35.66 -5.67
C GLY A 231 2.53 -35.19 -4.57
N GLY A 232 3.81 -34.90 -4.84
CA GLY A 232 4.70 -34.18 -3.91
C GLY A 232 4.31 -32.71 -3.70
N ARG A 233 3.43 -32.18 -4.55
CA ARG A 233 2.82 -30.84 -4.50
C ARG A 233 1.43 -30.91 -5.13
N ILE A 234 0.61 -29.86 -4.94
CA ILE A 234 -0.64 -29.69 -5.67
C ILE A 234 -0.38 -28.76 -6.86
N GLU A 235 -0.72 -29.24 -8.07
CA GLU A 235 -0.70 -28.46 -9.30
C GLU A 235 -2.13 -28.27 -9.77
N PHE A 236 -2.50 -27.07 -10.21
CA PHE A 236 -3.84 -26.78 -10.66
C PHE A 236 -3.86 -25.79 -11.83
N ASP A 237 -4.82 -25.99 -12.75
CA ASP A 237 -5.16 -25.03 -13.79
C ASP A 237 -6.34 -24.19 -13.30
N TRP A 238 -6.25 -22.90 -13.48
CA TRP A 238 -7.28 -21.95 -13.03
C TRP A 238 -7.75 -21.03 -14.15
N LEU A 239 -8.95 -20.49 -13.98
CA LEU A 239 -9.56 -19.49 -14.84
C LEU A 239 -10.01 -18.31 -13.97
N HIS A 240 -9.60 -17.08 -14.32
CA HIS A 240 -10.23 -15.87 -13.82
C HIS A 240 -11.43 -15.52 -14.71
N ALA A 241 -12.62 -15.85 -14.24
CA ALA A 241 -13.82 -15.83 -15.08
C ALA A 241 -14.14 -14.42 -15.62
N ALA A 242 -13.91 -13.35 -14.81
CA ALA A 242 -14.17 -11.98 -15.20
C ALA A 242 -13.25 -11.48 -16.34
N ALA A 243 -11.96 -11.84 -16.31
CA ALA A 243 -11.00 -11.43 -17.34
C ALA A 243 -10.89 -12.43 -18.50
N GLY A 244 -11.43 -13.64 -18.36
CA GLY A 244 -11.18 -14.73 -19.29
C GLY A 244 -9.71 -15.21 -19.29
N LEU A 245 -8.96 -14.92 -18.22
CA LEU A 245 -7.55 -15.24 -18.10
C LEU A 245 -7.37 -16.64 -17.55
N GLU A 246 -6.63 -17.48 -18.26
CA GLU A 246 -6.29 -18.84 -17.85
C GLU A 246 -4.85 -18.90 -17.33
N GLY A 247 -4.62 -19.73 -16.32
CA GLY A 247 -3.32 -19.84 -15.71
C GLY A 247 -3.07 -21.18 -14.99
N ARG A 248 -1.89 -21.28 -14.42
CA ARG A 248 -1.47 -22.45 -13.62
C ARG A 248 -1.11 -22.00 -12.23
N GLY A 249 -1.32 -22.88 -11.25
CA GLY A 249 -0.92 -22.67 -9.88
C GLY A 249 -0.25 -23.89 -9.28
N VAL A 250 0.59 -23.62 -8.28
CA VAL A 250 1.30 -24.65 -7.53
C VAL A 250 1.21 -24.33 -6.05
N ILE A 251 0.89 -25.34 -5.24
CA ILE A 251 0.98 -25.31 -3.77
C ILE A 251 1.98 -26.40 -3.37
N ALA A 252 3.02 -26.01 -2.65
CA ALA A 252 4.08 -26.90 -2.21
C ALA A 252 4.43 -26.69 -0.75
N LEU A 253 4.88 -27.74 -0.09
CA LEU A 253 5.47 -27.67 1.25
C LEU A 253 6.99 -27.56 1.12
N ASP A 254 7.59 -26.74 1.99
CA ASP A 254 9.04 -26.51 1.99
C ASP A 254 9.75 -27.49 2.95
N GLY A 255 10.13 -28.65 2.43
CA GLY A 255 10.70 -29.71 3.23
C GLY A 255 9.81 -30.08 4.42
N ASP A 256 10.38 -30.14 5.64
CA ASP A 256 9.66 -30.35 6.88
C ASP A 256 9.31 -29.05 7.64
N LEU A 257 9.54 -27.87 7.00
CA LEU A 257 9.22 -26.59 7.60
C LEU A 257 7.70 -26.37 7.69
N PRO A 258 7.23 -25.59 8.65
CA PRO A 258 5.81 -25.21 8.75
C PRO A 258 5.46 -24.09 7.75
N GLU A 259 5.81 -24.30 6.49
CA GLU A 259 5.70 -23.31 5.42
C GLU A 259 5.02 -23.88 4.18
N VAL A 260 4.16 -23.06 3.57
CA VAL A 260 3.44 -23.37 2.33
C VAL A 260 3.80 -22.33 1.28
N ALA A 261 4.47 -22.76 0.23
CA ALA A 261 4.73 -21.94 -0.94
C ALA A 261 3.55 -22.04 -1.92
N LEU A 262 3.08 -20.90 -2.39
CA LEU A 262 2.04 -20.79 -3.40
C LEU A 262 2.53 -19.93 -4.55
N SER A 263 2.38 -20.42 -5.78
CA SER A 263 2.62 -19.62 -6.96
C SER A 263 1.47 -19.73 -7.97
N ILE A 264 1.24 -18.66 -8.71
CA ILE A 264 0.32 -18.61 -9.84
C ILE A 264 0.98 -17.93 -11.02
N SER A 265 0.74 -18.46 -12.22
CA SER A 265 1.25 -17.90 -13.48
C SER A 265 0.14 -17.88 -14.53
N ALA A 266 0.17 -16.87 -15.38
CA ALA A 266 -0.71 -16.72 -16.54
C ALA A 266 -0.04 -15.86 -17.61
N ASP A 267 -0.50 -15.97 -18.83
CA ASP A 267 -0.15 -15.05 -19.91
C ASP A 267 -1.42 -14.48 -20.53
N GLY A 268 -1.65 -13.20 -20.30
CA GLY A 268 -2.86 -12.52 -20.78
C GLY A 268 -3.11 -11.18 -20.09
N GLU A 269 -4.21 -10.54 -20.46
CA GLU A 269 -4.62 -9.27 -19.90
C GLU A 269 -5.18 -9.44 -18.49
N LEU A 270 -4.82 -8.51 -17.61
CA LEU A 270 -5.32 -8.37 -16.25
C LEU A 270 -5.59 -6.89 -15.97
N ALA A 271 -6.76 -6.43 -16.37
CA ALA A 271 -7.17 -5.04 -16.20
C ALA A 271 -7.56 -4.71 -14.75
N ASP A 272 -8.16 -5.67 -14.04
CA ASP A 272 -8.54 -5.54 -12.63
C ASP A 272 -7.68 -6.46 -11.77
N PRO A 273 -7.41 -6.11 -10.51
CA PRO A 273 -6.64 -6.96 -9.61
C PRO A 273 -7.29 -8.32 -9.38
N LEU A 274 -6.49 -9.37 -9.38
CA LEU A 274 -6.89 -10.74 -9.04
C LEU A 274 -6.74 -10.96 -7.53
N ALA A 275 -7.87 -11.17 -6.83
CA ALA A 275 -7.89 -11.49 -5.40
C ALA A 275 -7.68 -13.00 -5.18
N PHE A 276 -6.46 -13.39 -4.86
CA PHE A 276 -6.08 -14.78 -4.56
C PHE A 276 -4.69 -14.80 -3.87
N PRO A 277 -4.44 -15.71 -2.92
CA PRO A 277 -5.35 -16.68 -2.29
C PRO A 277 -6.39 -16.03 -1.37
N HIS A 278 -7.38 -16.80 -0.96
CA HIS A 278 -8.40 -16.32 -0.05
C HIS A 278 -7.86 -16.08 1.37
N PRO A 279 -8.47 -15.17 2.16
CA PRO A 279 -7.99 -14.85 3.48
C PRO A 279 -8.24 -15.99 4.49
N PHE A 280 -7.28 -16.21 5.38
CA PHE A 280 -7.50 -16.98 6.60
C PHE A 280 -8.31 -16.17 7.61
N THR A 281 -9.21 -16.85 8.33
CA THR A 281 -9.99 -16.24 9.40
C THR A 281 -9.43 -16.60 10.77
N ALA A 282 -9.64 -15.70 11.74
CA ALA A 282 -9.29 -15.92 13.13
C ALA A 282 -10.42 -15.43 14.05
N ALA A 283 -10.53 -16.05 15.23
CA ALA A 283 -11.44 -15.63 16.26
C ALA A 283 -10.75 -14.78 17.32
N PRO A 284 -11.47 -13.89 18.05
CA PRO A 284 -10.93 -13.25 19.23
C PRO A 284 -10.39 -14.28 20.24
N PRO A 285 -9.30 -13.98 20.96
CA PRO A 285 -8.64 -12.66 21.07
C PRO A 285 -7.51 -12.39 20.06
N ALA A 286 -7.63 -12.88 18.82
CA ALA A 286 -6.59 -12.71 17.81
C ALA A 286 -6.48 -11.25 17.32
N TYR A 287 -5.28 -10.92 16.82
CA TYR A 287 -4.92 -9.62 16.24
C TYR A 287 -4.38 -9.80 14.83
N LEU A 288 -4.79 -8.93 13.90
CA LEU A 288 -4.04 -8.72 12.67
C LEU A 288 -2.73 -8.01 13.00
N VAL A 289 -1.64 -8.42 12.33
CA VAL A 289 -0.32 -7.82 12.40
C VAL A 289 0.01 -7.29 11.02
N VAL A 290 0.18 -5.97 10.89
CA VAL A 290 0.38 -5.30 9.60
C VAL A 290 1.57 -4.35 9.70
N PRO A 291 2.60 -4.47 8.85
CA PRO A 291 3.75 -3.56 8.82
C PRO A 291 3.40 -2.25 8.11
N MET A 292 2.44 -1.56 8.66
CA MET A 292 2.02 -0.24 8.28
C MET A 292 2.57 0.74 9.30
N ASN A 293 3.30 1.76 8.84
CA ASN A 293 3.83 2.80 9.71
C ASN A 293 4.65 2.21 10.88
N GLU A 294 5.73 1.50 10.59
CA GLU A 294 6.58 0.68 11.50
C GLU A 294 5.93 -0.62 11.93
N GLY A 295 4.67 -0.60 12.29
CA GLY A 295 3.89 -1.76 12.65
C GLY A 295 2.66 -1.42 13.45
N ILE A 296 1.58 -2.11 13.14
CA ILE A 296 0.31 -1.96 13.86
C ILE A 296 -0.36 -3.32 14.03
N SER A 297 -1.11 -3.47 15.12
CA SER A 297 -1.97 -4.62 15.33
C SER A 297 -3.41 -4.18 15.57
N TYR A 298 -4.35 -4.88 14.93
CA TYR A 298 -5.78 -4.64 15.08
C TYR A 298 -6.44 -5.87 15.72
N PRO A 299 -7.18 -5.73 16.82
CA PRO A 299 -8.09 -6.79 17.26
C PRO A 299 -9.01 -7.19 16.09
N VAL A 300 -9.14 -8.49 15.81
CA VAL A 300 -9.90 -8.95 14.63
C VAL A 300 -11.38 -8.57 14.67
N ASP A 301 -11.91 -8.27 15.84
CA ASP A 301 -13.29 -7.86 16.08
C ASP A 301 -13.50 -6.35 16.30
N ASP A 302 -12.43 -5.51 16.22
CA ASP A 302 -12.56 -4.06 16.39
C ASP A 302 -13.38 -3.43 15.26
N ALA A 303 -14.66 -3.16 15.52
CA ALA A 303 -15.60 -2.61 14.57
C ALA A 303 -15.24 -1.18 14.09
N SER A 304 -14.34 -0.48 14.78
CA SER A 304 -13.93 0.89 14.43
C SER A 304 -12.93 0.96 13.28
N ILE A 305 -12.35 -0.17 12.86
CA ILE A 305 -11.39 -0.22 11.76
C ILE A 305 -12.14 -0.21 10.43
N PRO A 306 -11.97 0.81 9.58
CA PRO A 306 -12.58 0.83 8.25
C PRO A 306 -11.89 -0.16 7.31
N PRO A 307 -12.47 -0.46 6.15
CA PRO A 307 -11.73 -1.13 5.07
C PRO A 307 -10.50 -0.33 4.66
N ILE A 308 -9.36 -1.00 4.49
CA ILE A 308 -8.08 -0.38 4.15
C ILE A 308 -7.50 -1.12 2.94
N HIS A 309 -7.00 -0.37 1.96
CA HIS A 309 -6.25 -0.89 0.83
C HIS A 309 -4.81 -0.39 0.90
N LEU A 310 -3.83 -1.30 0.83
CA LEU A 310 -2.41 -1.02 0.98
C LEU A 310 -1.63 -1.68 -0.16
N VAL A 311 -0.88 -0.89 -0.91
CA VAL A 311 0.07 -1.42 -1.89
C VAL A 311 1.26 -2.08 -1.17
N ALA A 312 1.83 -3.12 -1.76
CA ALA A 312 3.04 -3.78 -1.26
C ALA A 312 4.32 -3.24 -1.93
N TYR A 313 4.18 -2.22 -2.77
CA TYR A 313 5.23 -1.66 -3.60
C TYR A 313 5.42 -0.16 -3.32
N GLY A 314 6.30 0.17 -2.39
CA GLY A 314 6.63 1.56 -2.06
C GLY A 314 5.95 2.09 -0.81
N GLY A 315 6.27 3.29 -0.43
CA GLY A 315 6.15 3.81 0.92
C GLY A 315 4.76 4.12 1.46
N HIS A 316 3.73 4.26 0.62
CA HIS A 316 2.37 4.59 1.07
C HIS A 316 1.50 3.35 1.33
N GLY A 317 2.11 2.18 1.45
CA GLY A 317 1.44 0.92 1.73
C GLY A 317 2.01 0.23 2.96
N ILE A 318 2.35 -1.05 2.81
CA ILE A 318 3.11 -1.80 3.81
C ILE A 318 4.61 -1.61 3.55
N CYS A 319 5.36 -1.32 4.61
CA CYS A 319 6.81 -1.06 4.50
C CYS A 319 7.65 -2.34 4.31
N MET A 320 7.07 -3.48 4.65
CA MET A 320 7.58 -4.83 4.43
C MET A 320 6.45 -5.69 3.87
N PRO A 321 6.63 -6.41 2.74
CA PRO A 321 5.54 -7.12 2.06
C PRO A 321 5.12 -8.41 2.78
N PHE A 322 4.66 -8.29 4.00
CA PHE A 322 4.04 -9.38 4.77
C PHE A 322 2.86 -8.88 5.61
N TRP A 323 2.06 -9.79 6.11
CA TRP A 323 1.07 -9.57 7.18
C TRP A 323 0.91 -10.86 7.98
N GLY A 324 0.25 -10.79 9.13
CA GLY A 324 -0.01 -11.98 9.92
C GLY A 324 -1.23 -11.85 10.81
N VAL A 325 -1.55 -12.96 11.46
CA VAL A 325 -2.58 -13.07 12.51
C VAL A 325 -2.01 -13.87 13.67
N THR A 326 -2.18 -13.37 14.89
CA THR A 326 -1.73 -14.06 16.10
C THR A 326 -2.69 -13.85 17.26
N ASP A 327 -2.75 -14.84 18.17
CA ASP A 327 -3.40 -14.70 19.48
C ASP A 327 -2.41 -14.27 20.60
N GLY A 328 -1.20 -13.87 20.21
CA GLY A 328 -0.10 -13.52 21.10
C GLY A 328 0.92 -14.65 21.27
N GLY A 329 0.54 -15.89 21.00
CA GLY A 329 1.40 -17.08 20.99
C GLY A 329 1.52 -17.65 19.58
N ALA A 330 0.58 -18.53 19.24
CA ALA A 330 0.49 -19.12 17.91
C ALA A 330 0.01 -18.09 16.87
N GLY A 331 0.37 -18.32 15.60
CA GLY A 331 0.01 -17.40 14.53
C GLY A 331 0.29 -17.96 13.15
N GLN A 332 -0.11 -17.20 12.15
CA GLN A 332 0.29 -17.39 10.76
C GLN A 332 0.70 -16.04 10.14
N MET A 333 1.61 -16.08 9.20
CA MET A 333 1.94 -14.93 8.36
C MET A 333 1.94 -15.31 6.89
N ALA A 334 1.78 -14.31 6.03
CA ALA A 334 2.00 -14.41 4.61
C ALA A 334 3.10 -13.45 4.17
N ILE A 335 4.04 -13.92 3.37
CA ILE A 335 5.11 -13.12 2.75
C ILE A 335 4.82 -13.05 1.25
N LEU A 336 4.69 -11.84 0.71
CA LEU A 336 4.62 -11.60 -0.73
C LEU A 336 6.03 -11.65 -1.30
N GLU A 337 6.41 -12.76 -1.93
CA GLU A 337 7.76 -12.92 -2.51
C GLU A 337 7.93 -12.13 -3.82
N THR A 338 6.82 -11.72 -4.46
CA THR A 338 6.79 -10.88 -5.66
C THR A 338 5.91 -9.64 -5.44
N PRO A 339 6.37 -8.65 -4.66
CA PRO A 339 5.51 -7.56 -4.18
C PRO A 339 5.26 -6.44 -5.20
N ASP A 340 6.01 -6.37 -6.31
CA ASP A 340 6.05 -5.19 -7.19
C ASP A 340 4.71 -4.81 -7.84
N ASP A 341 3.81 -5.78 -7.98
CA ASP A 341 2.45 -5.59 -8.49
C ASP A 341 1.45 -6.29 -7.55
N ALA A 342 1.63 -6.14 -6.25
CA ALA A 342 0.76 -6.71 -5.24
C ALA A 342 0.21 -5.64 -4.29
N SER A 343 -1.00 -5.88 -3.80
CA SER A 343 -1.60 -5.10 -2.73
C SER A 343 -2.33 -6.02 -1.74
N ILE A 344 -2.74 -5.46 -0.62
CA ILE A 344 -3.57 -6.16 0.37
C ILE A 344 -4.80 -5.32 0.69
N ARG A 345 -5.92 -6.01 0.93
CA ARG A 345 -7.12 -5.40 1.51
C ARG A 345 -7.38 -5.93 2.90
N ILE A 346 -7.53 -5.02 3.85
CA ILE A 346 -8.09 -5.32 5.16
C ILE A 346 -9.58 -5.08 5.05
N VAL A 347 -10.37 -6.14 5.16
CA VAL A 347 -11.83 -6.11 5.01
C VAL A 347 -12.48 -6.92 6.13
N ARG A 348 -13.83 -6.85 6.23
CA ARG A 348 -14.59 -7.68 7.18
C ARG A 348 -15.22 -8.85 6.49
N HIS A 349 -15.07 -10.00 7.11
CA HIS A 349 -15.81 -11.23 6.79
C HIS A 349 -16.46 -11.76 8.09
N ASP A 350 -17.76 -11.95 8.08
CA ASP A 350 -18.53 -12.37 9.29
C ASP A 350 -18.20 -11.52 10.54
N GLY A 351 -18.13 -10.18 10.36
CA GLY A 351 -17.84 -9.21 11.42
C GLY A 351 -16.39 -9.15 11.86
N ARG A 352 -15.49 -9.98 11.31
CA ARG A 352 -14.06 -10.05 11.67
C ARG A 352 -13.16 -9.48 10.59
N LEU A 353 -12.08 -8.85 11.00
CA LEU A 353 -11.06 -8.37 10.07
C LEU A 353 -10.27 -9.54 9.48
N VAL A 354 -10.08 -9.50 8.17
CA VAL A 354 -9.22 -10.42 7.42
C VAL A 354 -8.35 -9.64 6.44
N VAL A 355 -7.24 -10.24 6.00
CA VAL A 355 -6.36 -9.66 4.98
C VAL A 355 -6.43 -10.50 3.71
N ALA A 356 -6.86 -9.88 2.62
CA ALA A 356 -6.91 -10.50 1.29
C ALA A 356 -5.82 -9.89 0.39
N PRO A 357 -4.90 -10.71 -0.15
CA PRO A 357 -3.95 -10.25 -1.15
C PRO A 357 -4.61 -10.07 -2.51
N GLU A 358 -4.11 -9.10 -3.28
CA GLU A 358 -4.52 -8.82 -4.65
C GLU A 358 -3.28 -8.70 -5.54
N TRP A 359 -3.37 -9.25 -6.75
CA TRP A 359 -2.32 -9.16 -7.77
C TRP A 359 -2.78 -8.22 -8.87
N GLU A 360 -2.01 -7.20 -9.11
CA GLU A 360 -2.27 -6.20 -10.14
C GLU A 360 -1.58 -6.56 -11.45
N GLY A 361 -2.15 -6.10 -12.57
CA GLY A 361 -1.51 -6.24 -13.87
C GLY A 361 -0.24 -5.39 -13.97
N GLN A 362 0.82 -5.95 -14.54
CA GLN A 362 1.99 -5.20 -14.97
C GLN A 362 1.72 -4.70 -16.39
N LYS A 363 1.56 -3.39 -16.53
CA LYS A 363 1.11 -2.75 -17.78
C LYS A 363 -0.17 -3.40 -18.37
N GLY A 364 -1.13 -3.72 -17.49
CA GLY A 364 -2.39 -4.32 -17.87
C GLY A 364 -2.34 -5.81 -18.18
N ARG A 365 -1.21 -6.47 -17.99
CA ARG A 365 -1.05 -7.92 -18.20
C ARG A 365 -0.67 -8.61 -16.89
N PHE A 366 -0.91 -9.92 -16.78
CA PHE A 366 -0.45 -10.71 -15.64
C PHE A 366 1.08 -10.64 -15.50
N GLY A 367 1.79 -10.79 -16.62
CA GLY A 367 3.19 -10.43 -16.84
C GLY A 367 4.22 -11.45 -16.35
N TYR A 368 4.16 -11.88 -15.10
CA TYR A 368 5.12 -12.82 -14.51
C TYR A 368 4.50 -13.67 -13.40
N GLU A 369 5.18 -14.74 -12.97
CA GLU A 369 4.73 -15.58 -11.86
C GLU A 369 4.59 -14.78 -10.57
N ARG A 370 3.44 -14.93 -9.88
CA ARG A 370 3.17 -14.34 -8.56
C ARG A 370 3.42 -15.39 -7.49
N ARG A 371 4.16 -15.01 -6.45
CA ARG A 371 4.55 -15.94 -5.38
C ARG A 371 4.22 -15.36 -4.02
N LEU A 372 3.68 -16.24 -3.16
CA LEU A 372 3.36 -15.96 -1.77
C LEU A 372 3.75 -17.17 -0.92
N ARG A 373 4.25 -16.91 0.27
CA ARG A 373 4.60 -17.94 1.25
C ARG A 373 3.80 -17.75 2.52
N TYR A 374 3.09 -18.77 2.97
CA TYR A 374 2.53 -18.84 4.31
C TYR A 374 3.49 -19.51 5.27
N VAL A 375 3.60 -18.96 6.48
CA VAL A 375 4.40 -19.53 7.58
C VAL A 375 3.51 -19.65 8.81
N PHE A 376 3.56 -20.80 9.48
CA PHE A 376 2.74 -21.10 10.66
C PHE A 376 3.61 -21.20 11.91
N PHE A 377 3.18 -20.56 12.98
CA PHE A 377 3.92 -20.45 14.24
C PHE A 377 3.14 -21.12 15.37
N ASP A 378 3.84 -21.92 16.17
CA ASP A 378 3.31 -22.51 17.39
C ASP A 378 3.42 -21.56 18.60
N ARG A 379 4.34 -20.57 18.52
CA ARG A 379 4.61 -19.58 19.57
C ARG A 379 5.33 -18.34 19.03
N GLY A 380 5.48 -17.30 19.89
CA GLY A 380 6.29 -16.14 19.64
C GLY A 380 5.59 -14.99 18.93
N GLY A 381 4.34 -15.16 18.50
CA GLY A 381 3.48 -14.11 18.00
C GLY A 381 4.14 -13.23 16.92
N HIS A 382 3.97 -11.91 17.01
CA HIS A 382 4.53 -10.95 16.05
C HIS A 382 6.06 -10.94 16.02
N VAL A 383 6.74 -11.28 17.14
CA VAL A 383 8.21 -11.36 17.17
C VAL A 383 8.69 -12.50 16.29
N ALA A 384 8.09 -13.70 16.39
CA ALA A 384 8.44 -14.83 15.54
C ALA A 384 8.21 -14.52 14.04
N MET A 385 7.13 -13.80 13.70
CA MET A 385 6.87 -13.34 12.33
C MET A 385 8.00 -12.42 11.83
N CYS A 386 8.39 -11.42 12.63
CA CYS A 386 9.47 -10.51 12.25
C CYS A 386 10.83 -11.23 12.13
N LYS A 387 11.13 -12.18 13.00
CA LYS A 387 12.39 -12.95 12.90
C LYS A 387 12.39 -13.85 11.66
N ARG A 388 11.26 -14.46 11.30
CA ARG A 388 11.15 -15.20 10.03
C ARG A 388 11.29 -14.28 8.81
N TYR A 389 10.66 -13.08 8.88
CA TYR A 389 10.82 -12.11 7.80
C TYR A 389 12.26 -11.58 7.70
N ARG A 390 12.94 -11.35 8.83
CA ARG A 390 14.37 -10.99 8.84
C ARG A 390 15.26 -12.06 8.17
N ALA A 391 14.96 -13.35 8.40
CA ALA A 391 15.65 -14.43 7.70
C ALA A 391 15.40 -14.36 6.18
N TYR A 392 14.15 -14.17 5.76
CA TYR A 392 13.79 -13.95 4.35
C TYR A 392 14.51 -12.73 3.76
N ALA A 393 14.54 -11.62 4.48
CA ALA A 393 15.24 -10.41 4.05
C ALA A 393 16.74 -10.64 3.84
N LYS A 394 17.36 -11.45 4.70
CA LYS A 394 18.76 -11.86 4.55
C LYS A 394 18.96 -12.73 3.31
N GLU A 395 18.11 -13.73 3.13
CA GLU A 395 18.12 -14.64 1.97
C GLU A 395 17.91 -13.89 0.65
N SER A 396 17.06 -12.85 0.66
CA SER A 396 16.72 -12.02 -0.51
C SER A 396 17.71 -10.88 -0.76
N GLY A 397 18.76 -10.71 0.07
CA GLY A 397 19.73 -9.63 -0.08
C GLY A 397 19.22 -8.24 0.34
N LEU A 398 18.09 -8.18 1.07
CA LEU A 398 17.51 -6.92 1.57
C LEU A 398 18.15 -6.46 2.90
N LEU A 399 18.87 -7.34 3.59
CA LEU A 399 19.47 -7.04 4.87
C LEU A 399 20.92 -6.58 4.70
N LYS A 400 21.21 -5.34 5.10
CA LYS A 400 22.56 -4.78 5.18
C LYS A 400 22.67 -3.91 6.43
N THR A 401 23.53 -4.25 7.34
CA THR A 401 23.64 -3.60 8.66
C THR A 401 24.29 -2.22 8.59
N LEU A 402 24.01 -1.36 9.56
CA LEU A 402 24.70 -0.07 9.74
C LEU A 402 26.19 -0.25 10.02
N ALA A 403 26.59 -1.35 10.65
CA ALA A 403 28.00 -1.68 10.85
C ALA A 403 28.74 -1.92 9.53
N GLU A 404 28.13 -2.68 8.59
CA GLU A 404 28.66 -2.88 7.23
C GLU A 404 28.67 -1.58 6.43
N LYS A 405 27.65 -0.75 6.56
CA LYS A 405 27.57 0.57 5.90
C LYS A 405 28.61 1.54 6.47
N ARG A 406 28.82 1.55 7.80
CA ARG A 406 29.86 2.35 8.46
C ARG A 406 31.27 1.97 7.97
N ALA A 407 31.54 0.69 7.76
CA ALA A 407 32.81 0.25 7.21
C ALA A 407 33.07 0.83 5.79
N GLN A 408 32.00 1.12 5.02
CA GLN A 408 32.09 1.73 3.70
C GLN A 408 32.10 3.26 3.72
N ASN A 409 31.48 3.87 4.74
CA ASN A 409 31.39 5.31 4.96
C ASN A 409 31.40 5.63 6.46
N PRO A 410 32.55 6.07 7.03
CA PRO A 410 32.66 6.36 8.48
C PRO A 410 31.67 7.43 8.98
N ASN A 411 31.18 8.34 8.13
CA ASN A 411 30.22 9.36 8.51
C ASN A 411 28.87 8.77 8.97
N VAL A 412 28.59 7.49 8.70
CA VAL A 412 27.42 6.78 9.24
C VAL A 412 27.43 6.80 10.77
N ASP A 413 28.61 6.81 11.40
CA ASP A 413 28.68 6.91 12.86
C ASP A 413 28.14 8.24 13.41
N LEU A 414 28.24 9.34 12.66
CA LEU A 414 27.67 10.62 13.06
C LEU A 414 26.13 10.60 13.07
N LEU A 415 25.51 9.73 12.27
CA LEU A 415 24.06 9.57 12.19
C LEU A 415 23.49 8.84 13.41
N VAL A 416 24.19 7.80 13.91
CA VAL A 416 23.66 6.92 14.96
C VAL A 416 23.53 7.67 16.27
N GLY A 417 22.30 7.78 16.79
CA GLY A 417 21.97 8.54 17.99
C GLY A 417 21.94 10.06 17.79
N ALA A 418 21.94 10.54 16.55
CA ALA A 418 21.80 11.96 16.26
C ALA A 418 20.32 12.35 16.15
N VAL A 419 19.94 13.48 16.74
CA VAL A 419 18.64 14.10 16.48
C VAL A 419 18.63 14.68 15.07
N ASN A 420 17.57 14.44 14.28
CA ASN A 420 17.37 15.10 13.01
C ASN A 420 16.76 16.48 13.20
N VAL A 421 17.41 17.50 12.68
CA VAL A 421 16.99 18.90 12.85
C VAL A 421 16.68 19.55 11.51
N TRP A 422 15.44 19.98 11.37
CA TRP A 422 14.99 20.84 10.30
C TRP A 422 14.82 22.28 10.84
N SER A 423 15.69 23.20 10.37
CA SER A 423 15.60 24.62 10.68
C SER A 423 16.03 25.44 9.48
N TRP A 424 15.20 26.40 9.10
CA TRP A 424 15.46 27.34 7.99
C TRP A 424 16.29 28.56 8.41
N ASP A 425 16.94 28.51 9.59
CA ASP A 425 17.86 29.57 10.04
C ASP A 425 19.07 29.63 9.10
N LYS A 426 19.40 30.85 8.65
CA LYS A 426 20.54 31.07 7.74
C LYS A 426 21.88 30.94 8.43
N ASP A 427 21.94 31.10 9.76
CA ASP A 427 23.13 30.91 10.59
C ASP A 427 23.04 29.57 11.33
N GLY A 428 23.09 28.47 10.57
CA GLY A 428 23.14 27.11 11.12
C GLY A 428 24.25 26.89 12.14
N PRO A 429 25.50 27.39 11.93
CA PRO A 429 26.57 27.29 12.94
C PRO A 429 26.22 27.90 14.30
N ALA A 430 25.54 29.03 14.34
CA ALA A 430 25.13 29.64 15.62
C ALA A 430 24.05 28.79 16.32
N VAL A 431 23.08 28.28 15.59
CA VAL A 431 22.05 27.39 16.15
C VAL A 431 22.68 26.12 16.72
N VAL A 432 23.55 25.46 15.96
CA VAL A 432 24.24 24.24 16.41
C VAL A 432 25.06 24.49 17.66
N ARG A 433 25.82 25.61 17.75
CA ARG A 433 26.55 25.96 18.97
C ARG A 433 25.63 26.15 20.18
N GLN A 434 24.46 26.77 19.99
CA GLN A 434 23.47 26.93 21.09
C GLN A 434 22.92 25.56 21.51
N MET A 435 22.64 24.67 20.57
CA MET A 435 22.17 23.32 20.86
C MET A 435 23.23 22.51 21.63
N GLN A 436 24.48 22.55 21.18
CA GLN A 436 25.61 21.87 21.86
C GLN A 436 25.87 22.43 23.25
N ALA A 437 25.82 23.75 23.42
CA ALA A 437 25.94 24.40 24.73
C ALA A 437 24.80 24.01 25.70
N ALA A 438 23.62 23.63 25.16
CA ALA A 438 22.50 23.12 25.94
C ALA A 438 22.59 21.60 26.21
N GLY A 439 23.59 20.90 25.63
CA GLY A 439 23.83 19.47 25.82
C GLY A 439 23.26 18.58 24.72
N ILE A 440 22.88 19.12 23.55
CA ILE A 440 22.54 18.35 22.36
C ILE A 440 23.79 18.17 21.52
N GLU A 441 24.46 17.04 21.66
CA GLU A 441 25.83 16.83 21.13
C GLU A 441 25.84 16.25 19.71
N ARG A 442 24.88 15.40 19.37
CA ARG A 442 24.82 14.70 18.08
C ARG A 442 23.64 15.21 17.25
N ILE A 443 23.95 15.79 16.10
CA ILE A 443 22.98 16.52 15.27
C ILE A 443 23.12 16.11 13.81
N LEU A 444 22.04 15.62 13.20
CA LEU A 444 21.84 15.59 11.75
C LEU A 444 21.17 16.91 11.37
N TRP A 445 21.89 17.80 10.71
CA TRP A 445 21.35 19.06 10.20
C TRP A 445 20.84 18.88 8.77
N SER A 446 19.55 18.95 8.54
CA SER A 446 18.91 18.56 7.28
C SER A 446 18.73 19.70 6.26
N ASN A 447 18.70 20.97 6.69
CA ASN A 447 18.53 22.10 5.78
C ASN A 447 19.82 22.55 5.10
N ALA A 448 19.66 23.09 3.88
CA ALA A 448 20.76 23.68 3.12
C ALA A 448 21.42 24.86 3.87
N GLN A 449 22.72 24.99 3.74
CA GLN A 449 23.54 26.06 4.30
C GLN A 449 24.55 26.60 3.25
N SER A 450 25.10 27.79 3.52
CA SER A 450 26.18 28.33 2.69
C SER A 450 27.43 27.43 2.76
N PRO A 451 28.33 27.49 1.75
CA PRO A 451 29.59 26.75 1.78
C PRO A 451 30.44 27.03 3.01
N GLU A 452 30.48 28.26 3.48
CA GLU A 452 31.19 28.69 4.68
C GLU A 452 30.59 28.05 5.96
N ASN A 453 29.25 28.14 6.11
CA ASN A 453 28.54 27.53 7.23
C ASN A 453 28.73 26.02 7.26
N LEU A 454 28.71 25.34 6.09
CA LEU A 454 28.93 23.91 6.00
C LEU A 454 30.35 23.53 6.47
N ARG A 455 31.38 24.27 6.08
CA ARG A 455 32.76 24.03 6.56
C ARG A 455 32.84 24.23 8.07
N ALA A 456 32.22 25.30 8.59
CA ALA A 456 32.19 25.57 10.02
C ALA A 456 31.46 24.44 10.80
N MET A 457 30.30 23.99 10.32
CA MET A 457 29.51 22.92 10.95
C MET A 457 30.22 21.56 10.84
N ASN A 458 30.86 21.28 9.70
CA ASN A 458 31.67 20.05 9.53
C ASN A 458 32.88 19.95 10.46
N ALA A 459 33.37 21.07 10.99
CA ALA A 459 34.43 21.12 11.98
C ALA A 459 33.92 20.90 13.42
N MET A 460 32.60 20.97 13.66
CA MET A 460 31.99 20.74 14.98
C MET A 460 31.86 19.23 15.24
N PRO A 461 32.27 18.75 16.44
CA PRO A 461 32.10 17.33 16.77
C PRO A 461 30.62 16.94 16.78
N GLY A 462 30.31 15.70 16.36
CA GLY A 462 28.96 15.15 16.41
C GLY A 462 27.98 15.71 15.37
N VAL A 463 28.40 16.58 14.44
CA VAL A 463 27.52 17.20 13.45
C VAL A 463 27.66 16.52 12.09
N LEU A 464 26.52 16.04 11.58
CA LEU A 464 26.35 15.52 10.22
C LEU A 464 25.55 16.52 9.39
N THR A 465 26.20 17.18 8.42
CA THR A 465 25.53 18.13 7.53
C THR A 465 24.86 17.42 6.36
N SER A 466 23.58 17.71 6.14
CA SER A 466 22.78 17.15 5.05
C SER A 466 22.28 18.21 4.08
N ARG A 467 21.74 17.76 2.97
CA ARG A 467 21.08 18.56 1.96
C ARG A 467 19.83 17.81 1.49
N TYR A 468 18.71 18.52 1.46
CA TYR A 468 17.50 18.09 0.77
C TYR A 468 17.74 18.06 -0.75
N ASP A 469 17.22 17.04 -1.41
CA ASP A 469 17.21 16.90 -2.86
C ASP A 469 15.94 16.17 -3.32
N ILE A 470 15.45 16.47 -4.52
CA ILE A 470 14.27 15.85 -5.09
C ILE A 470 14.46 15.63 -6.60
N TYR A 471 14.07 14.46 -7.07
CA TYR A 471 14.08 14.09 -8.48
C TYR A 471 12.69 13.81 -9.05
N GLN A 472 11.70 13.56 -8.20
CA GLN A 472 10.36 13.20 -8.67
C GLN A 472 9.60 14.36 -9.27
N ASP A 473 9.49 15.48 -8.55
CA ASP A 473 8.60 16.57 -8.95
C ASP A 473 9.33 17.57 -9.84
N VAL A 474 8.70 17.90 -10.97
CA VAL A 474 9.22 18.86 -11.96
C VAL A 474 8.11 19.80 -12.37
N MET A 475 8.29 21.10 -12.12
CA MET A 475 7.35 22.13 -12.52
C MET A 475 7.64 22.63 -13.94
N ASP A 476 6.58 22.94 -14.68
CA ASP A 476 6.64 23.64 -15.95
C ASP A 476 7.36 25.01 -15.80
N PRO A 477 8.52 25.23 -16.43
CA PRO A 477 9.24 26.49 -16.31
C PRO A 477 8.43 27.72 -16.76
N ALA A 478 7.48 27.55 -17.68
CA ALA A 478 6.61 28.64 -18.12
C ALA A 478 5.71 29.18 -17.00
N LYS A 479 5.46 28.39 -15.95
CA LYS A 479 4.64 28.76 -14.79
C LYS A 479 5.43 29.42 -13.66
N PHE A 480 6.76 29.43 -13.70
CA PHE A 480 7.57 29.96 -12.59
C PHE A 480 7.19 31.38 -12.17
N LYS A 481 6.88 32.25 -13.13
CA LYS A 481 6.43 33.63 -12.88
C LYS A 481 5.13 33.74 -12.07
N ASP A 482 4.28 32.70 -12.14
CA ASP A 482 2.96 32.68 -11.54
C ASP A 482 2.95 32.03 -10.15
N LEU A 483 4.02 31.31 -9.77
CA LEU A 483 4.13 30.61 -8.51
C LEU A 483 4.46 31.55 -7.33
N GLN A 484 3.98 31.24 -6.14
CA GLN A 484 4.39 31.93 -4.91
C GLN A 484 5.89 31.73 -4.64
N TRP A 485 6.42 30.54 -4.94
CA TRP A 485 7.84 30.20 -4.80
C TRP A 485 8.25 29.15 -5.84
N VAL A 486 9.53 29.17 -6.20
CA VAL A 486 10.13 28.22 -7.13
C VAL A 486 11.13 27.36 -6.36
N HIS A 487 10.96 26.05 -6.42
CA HIS A 487 11.88 25.13 -5.76
C HIS A 487 13.16 24.95 -6.57
N GLY A 488 14.32 25.30 -5.97
CA GLY A 488 15.61 25.27 -6.66
C GLY A 488 16.10 23.87 -7.05
N ASP A 489 15.57 22.83 -6.44
CA ASP A 489 15.97 21.44 -6.69
C ASP A 489 15.09 20.70 -7.71
N TRP A 490 14.09 21.34 -8.31
CA TRP A 490 13.35 20.74 -9.41
C TRP A 490 14.28 20.41 -10.59
N THR A 491 14.10 19.23 -11.16
CA THR A 491 14.88 18.78 -12.32
C THR A 491 14.33 19.41 -13.60
N THR A 492 14.37 20.75 -13.67
CA THR A 492 13.81 21.58 -14.76
C THR A 492 14.18 21.13 -16.17
N PRO A 493 15.43 20.66 -16.46
CA PRO A 493 15.78 20.17 -17.80
C PRO A 493 15.02 18.91 -18.24
N GLY A 494 14.35 18.23 -17.32
CA GLY A 494 13.49 17.06 -17.61
C GLY A 494 12.11 17.42 -18.15
N TRP A 495 11.68 18.68 -18.01
CA TRP A 495 10.41 19.13 -18.55
C TRP A 495 10.46 19.43 -20.05
N PRO A 496 9.47 19.01 -20.86
CA PRO A 496 8.44 17.99 -20.56
C PRO A 496 8.87 16.58 -20.97
N LYS A 497 10.06 16.41 -21.59
CA LYS A 497 10.49 15.22 -22.33
C LYS A 497 10.68 13.95 -21.48
N ASP A 498 11.08 14.14 -20.21
CA ASP A 498 11.39 13.02 -19.30
C ASP A 498 10.27 12.77 -18.27
N LEU A 499 9.09 13.39 -18.48
CA LEU A 499 7.94 13.17 -17.61
C LEU A 499 7.39 11.76 -17.78
N MET A 500 6.96 11.19 -16.68
CA MET A 500 6.25 9.91 -16.66
C MET A 500 4.91 10.02 -17.36
N ILE A 501 4.65 9.14 -18.33
CA ILE A 501 3.41 9.08 -19.09
C ILE A 501 2.56 7.93 -18.54
N GLY A 502 1.34 8.23 -18.14
CA GLY A 502 0.36 7.24 -17.69
C GLY A 502 -0.28 6.45 -18.84
N ALA A 503 -1.04 5.42 -18.54
CA ALA A 503 -1.75 4.59 -19.53
C ALA A 503 -2.72 5.39 -20.44
N SER A 504 -3.19 6.56 -19.99
CA SER A 504 -4.03 7.47 -20.78
C SER A 504 -3.25 8.27 -21.84
N GLY A 505 -1.92 8.15 -21.90
CA GLY A 505 -1.07 8.98 -22.76
C GLY A 505 -0.80 10.39 -22.22
N GLN A 506 -1.30 10.72 -21.04
CA GLN A 506 -1.06 11.99 -20.36
C GLN A 506 0.08 11.84 -19.35
N TRP A 507 0.82 12.93 -19.09
CA TRP A 507 1.83 12.92 -18.04
C TRP A 507 1.18 12.78 -16.66
N VAL A 508 1.89 12.10 -15.76
CA VAL A 508 1.44 11.84 -14.39
C VAL A 508 1.66 13.08 -13.53
N LYS A 509 0.60 13.54 -12.85
CA LYS A 509 0.65 14.70 -11.95
C LYS A 509 1.34 14.32 -10.64
N GLY A 510 2.25 15.19 -10.19
CA GLY A 510 2.95 15.14 -8.92
C GLY A 510 2.37 16.11 -7.90
N TRP A 511 3.25 16.67 -7.06
CA TRP A 511 2.87 17.64 -6.05
C TRP A 511 2.29 18.91 -6.66
N GLU A 512 1.35 19.54 -5.96
CA GLU A 512 0.74 20.79 -6.39
C GLU A 512 1.30 21.97 -5.59
N VAL A 513 1.67 23.03 -6.28
CA VAL A 513 2.23 24.27 -5.73
C VAL A 513 1.23 25.41 -5.89
N GLU A 514 1.12 26.23 -4.87
CA GLU A 514 0.22 27.38 -4.90
C GLU A 514 0.77 28.52 -5.78
N THR A 515 -0.09 29.07 -6.61
CA THR A 515 0.18 30.23 -7.46
C THR A 515 -0.14 31.51 -6.70
N LYS A 516 0.35 32.65 -7.22
CA LYS A 516 0.13 33.98 -6.64
C LYS A 516 -1.36 34.38 -6.56
N ASP A 517 -2.20 33.80 -7.42
CA ASP A 517 -3.65 33.99 -7.43
C ASP A 517 -4.41 32.95 -6.56
N GLY A 518 -3.70 32.16 -5.75
CA GLY A 518 -4.30 31.19 -4.82
C GLY A 518 -4.75 29.87 -5.46
N LYS A 519 -4.47 29.61 -6.74
CA LYS A 519 -4.76 28.34 -7.41
C LYS A 519 -3.64 27.34 -7.19
N MET A 520 -3.92 26.07 -7.45
CA MET A 520 -2.93 25.00 -7.38
C MET A 520 -2.42 24.63 -8.79
N ALA A 521 -1.11 24.63 -8.97
CA ALA A 521 -0.44 24.20 -10.20
C ALA A 521 0.27 22.86 -9.96
N PRO A 522 -0.08 21.79 -10.70
CA PRO A 522 0.58 20.49 -10.52
C PRO A 522 1.97 20.46 -11.13
N CYS A 523 2.93 19.88 -10.43
CA CYS A 523 4.16 19.36 -11.01
C CYS A 523 3.88 18.15 -11.89
N GLY A 524 4.73 17.86 -12.86
CA GLY A 524 4.83 16.55 -13.49
C GLY A 524 5.76 15.64 -12.69
N ILE A 525 5.53 14.32 -12.75
CA ILE A 525 6.46 13.34 -12.20
C ILE A 525 7.53 13.01 -13.25
N LEU A 526 8.80 13.20 -12.89
CA LEU A 526 9.93 12.70 -13.69
C LEU A 526 9.89 11.17 -13.72
N CYS A 527 10.12 10.58 -14.88
CA CYS A 527 10.23 9.12 -14.95
C CYS A 527 11.43 8.63 -14.14
N ASP A 528 11.21 7.64 -13.24
CA ASP A 528 12.26 7.13 -12.35
C ASP A 528 13.50 6.65 -13.12
N ARG A 529 13.31 6.16 -14.36
CA ARG A 529 14.40 5.76 -15.26
C ARG A 529 15.40 6.86 -15.54
N GLN A 530 14.97 8.13 -15.50
CA GLN A 530 15.81 9.29 -15.83
C GLN A 530 16.52 9.87 -14.60
N ALA A 531 15.99 9.64 -13.40
CA ALA A 531 16.49 10.27 -12.19
C ALA A 531 17.99 10.01 -11.89
N PRO A 532 18.55 8.78 -12.05
CA PRO A 532 19.96 8.54 -11.83
C PRO A 532 20.88 9.38 -12.69
N ALA A 533 20.56 9.61 -13.97
CA ALA A 533 21.37 10.42 -14.89
C ALA A 533 21.41 11.90 -14.52
N TYR A 534 20.30 12.42 -13.96
CA TYR A 534 20.27 13.79 -13.43
C TYR A 534 21.07 13.91 -12.13
N ALA A 535 20.97 12.93 -11.26
CA ALA A 535 21.73 12.89 -10.00
C ALA A 535 23.23 12.80 -10.25
N GLU A 536 23.66 12.02 -11.24
CA GLU A 536 25.07 11.86 -11.60
C GLU A 536 25.74 13.17 -12.05
N LYS A 537 24.95 14.11 -12.58
CA LYS A 537 25.42 15.47 -12.97
C LYS A 537 25.31 16.46 -11.81
N ARG A 538 24.17 16.47 -11.10
CA ARG A 538 23.86 17.45 -10.05
C ARG A 538 24.74 17.27 -8.82
N ILE A 539 24.91 16.03 -8.34
CA ILE A 539 25.60 15.78 -7.08
C ILE A 539 27.07 16.19 -7.11
N PRO A 540 27.90 15.84 -8.12
CA PRO A 540 29.27 16.31 -8.19
C PRO A 540 29.38 17.83 -8.31
N ALA A 541 28.53 18.45 -9.12
CA ALA A 541 28.53 19.92 -9.29
C ALA A 541 28.24 20.63 -7.97
N ASP A 542 27.31 20.10 -7.17
CA ASP A 542 26.98 20.64 -5.86
C ASP A 542 28.11 20.42 -4.83
N LEU A 543 28.74 19.24 -4.84
CA LEU A 543 29.83 18.89 -3.91
C LEU A 543 31.13 19.67 -4.15
N ASN A 544 31.35 20.19 -5.37
CA ASN A 544 32.52 21.03 -5.67
C ASN A 544 32.57 22.30 -4.80
N ASP A 545 31.45 22.87 -4.47
CA ASP A 545 31.34 24.09 -3.66
C ASP A 545 30.87 23.80 -2.22
N ARG A 546 29.97 22.87 -2.04
CA ARG A 546 29.26 22.58 -0.80
C ARG A 546 29.60 21.20 -0.25
N PRO A 547 30.47 21.09 0.76
CA PRO A 547 31.00 19.81 1.25
C PRO A 547 30.00 19.09 2.20
N TYR A 548 28.80 18.78 1.73
CA TYR A 548 27.85 17.96 2.46
C TYR A 548 28.38 16.55 2.70
N ARG A 549 28.07 15.99 3.87
CA ARG A 549 28.39 14.59 4.25
C ARG A 549 27.19 13.66 4.12
N CYS A 550 26.02 14.23 4.01
CA CYS A 550 24.75 13.52 3.92
C CYS A 550 23.88 14.13 2.82
N ARG A 551 22.97 13.33 2.25
CA ARG A 551 21.96 13.78 1.30
C ARG A 551 20.65 13.07 1.55
N PHE A 552 19.60 13.86 1.74
CA PHE A 552 18.23 13.39 1.85
C PHE A 552 17.57 13.44 0.47
N ILE A 553 17.09 12.29 -0.01
CA ILE A 553 16.39 12.20 -1.31
C ILE A 553 14.91 12.05 -1.04
N ASP A 554 14.19 13.14 -1.25
CA ASP A 554 12.76 13.21 -1.00
C ASP A 554 11.95 12.33 -1.96
N THR A 555 10.77 11.89 -1.57
CA THR A 555 9.76 11.13 -2.32
C THR A 555 10.21 9.76 -2.85
N THR A 556 11.49 9.49 -3.00
CA THR A 556 12.01 8.31 -3.69
C THR A 556 11.51 7.01 -3.06
N THR A 557 11.47 6.92 -1.73
CA THR A 557 10.92 5.77 -1.01
C THR A 557 9.46 5.97 -0.58
N ALA A 558 8.97 7.20 -0.50
CA ALA A 558 7.60 7.51 -0.13
C ALA A 558 6.60 7.25 -1.26
N SER A 559 6.98 7.48 -2.51
CA SER A 559 6.09 7.22 -3.62
C SER A 559 6.08 5.74 -4.03
N PRO A 560 4.91 5.20 -4.45
CA PRO A 560 4.84 3.82 -4.93
C PRO A 560 5.65 3.63 -6.22
N TRP A 561 5.98 2.39 -6.54
CA TRP A 561 6.51 2.06 -7.87
C TRP A 561 5.45 2.37 -8.92
N ARG A 562 5.85 2.93 -10.04
CA ARG A 562 4.95 3.39 -11.10
C ARG A 562 5.31 2.81 -12.46
N GLU A 563 4.36 2.85 -13.37
CA GLU A 563 4.55 2.48 -14.76
C GLU A 563 4.65 3.72 -15.63
N CYS A 564 5.55 3.70 -16.61
CA CYS A 564 5.65 4.73 -17.64
C CYS A 564 5.33 4.16 -19.02
N TYR A 565 4.43 4.82 -19.75
CA TYR A 565 3.99 4.42 -21.08
C TYR A 565 4.61 5.29 -22.18
N SER A 566 5.59 6.13 -21.85
CA SER A 566 6.38 6.87 -22.85
C SER A 566 7.08 5.89 -23.81
N PRO A 567 7.08 6.13 -25.13
CA PRO A 567 7.85 5.32 -26.08
C PRO A 567 9.37 5.49 -25.90
N ASP A 568 9.82 6.65 -25.41
CA ASP A 568 11.25 6.96 -25.26
C ASP A 568 11.87 6.38 -23.99
N HIS A 569 11.08 6.25 -22.92
CA HIS A 569 11.51 5.72 -21.63
C HIS A 569 10.42 4.86 -20.97
N PRO A 570 10.00 3.76 -21.64
CA PRO A 570 9.00 2.86 -21.07
C PRO A 570 9.54 2.22 -19.80
N MET A 571 8.65 1.96 -18.83
CA MET A 571 9.04 1.44 -17.54
C MET A 571 7.89 0.66 -16.87
N THR A 572 8.19 -0.52 -16.33
CA THR A 572 7.31 -1.31 -15.45
C THR A 572 7.50 -0.92 -13.99
N ARG A 573 6.63 -1.40 -13.06
CA ARG A 573 6.83 -1.15 -11.62
C ARG A 573 8.13 -1.79 -11.10
N SER A 574 8.49 -2.98 -11.56
CA SER A 574 9.77 -3.61 -11.19
C SER A 574 10.98 -2.80 -11.66
N GLU A 575 10.89 -2.18 -12.84
CA GLU A 575 11.93 -1.27 -13.34
C GLU A 575 11.92 0.06 -12.57
N SER A 576 10.75 0.60 -12.19
CA SER A 576 10.65 1.76 -11.30
C SER A 576 11.40 1.50 -9.98
N ARG A 577 11.13 0.35 -9.33
CA ARG A 577 11.90 -0.07 -8.14
C ARG A 577 13.39 -0.06 -8.42
N LYS A 578 13.82 -0.72 -9.50
CA LYS A 578 15.23 -0.78 -9.87
C LYS A 578 15.86 0.61 -9.99
N PHE A 579 15.25 1.52 -10.75
CA PHE A 579 15.82 2.87 -10.97
C PHE A 579 15.82 3.74 -9.72
N LYS A 580 14.83 3.60 -8.84
CA LYS A 580 14.84 4.25 -7.53
C LYS A 580 15.98 3.72 -6.64
N MET A 581 16.23 2.41 -6.66
CA MET A 581 17.36 1.81 -5.94
C MET A 581 18.70 2.18 -6.57
N ASP A 582 18.78 2.27 -7.88
CA ASP A 582 19.97 2.76 -8.60
C ASP A 582 20.30 4.21 -8.19
N LEU A 583 19.29 5.09 -8.08
CA LEU A 583 19.47 6.46 -7.59
C LEU A 583 20.05 6.49 -6.18
N LEU A 584 19.45 5.73 -5.24
CA LEU A 584 19.92 5.68 -3.85
C LEU A 584 21.31 5.03 -3.75
N GLY A 585 21.58 4.00 -4.55
CA GLY A 585 22.86 3.34 -4.66
C GLY A 585 23.95 4.24 -5.25
N LEU A 586 23.60 5.12 -6.18
CA LEU A 586 24.50 6.15 -6.70
C LEU A 586 24.95 7.11 -5.59
N VAL A 587 24.01 7.60 -4.77
CA VAL A 587 24.29 8.53 -3.67
C VAL A 587 25.16 7.88 -2.60
N SER A 588 24.77 6.70 -2.12
CA SER A 588 25.47 6.01 -1.03
C SER A 588 26.73 5.30 -1.47
N GLY A 589 26.71 4.65 -2.64
CA GLY A 589 27.80 3.80 -3.13
C GLY A 589 28.86 4.58 -3.89
N LYS A 590 28.48 5.36 -4.92
CA LYS A 590 29.42 6.11 -5.77
C LYS A 590 29.91 7.37 -5.09
N PHE A 591 28.99 8.18 -4.57
CA PHE A 591 29.35 9.47 -3.95
C PHE A 591 29.70 9.38 -2.47
N LYS A 592 29.54 8.22 -1.85
CA LYS A 592 29.88 7.96 -0.44
C LYS A 592 29.21 8.96 0.53
N LEU A 593 28.00 9.39 0.23
CA LEU A 593 27.21 10.23 1.13
C LEU A 593 26.35 9.37 2.06
N VAL A 594 26.22 9.80 3.30
CA VAL A 594 25.15 9.27 4.15
C VAL A 594 23.83 9.59 3.46
N THR A 595 23.03 8.59 3.20
CA THR A 595 21.84 8.72 2.34
C THR A 595 20.58 8.52 3.16
N GLY A 596 19.69 9.49 3.11
CA GLY A 596 18.36 9.43 3.70
C GLY A 596 17.27 9.47 2.64
N SER A 597 16.07 9.02 3.01
CA SER A 597 14.86 9.24 2.24
C SER A 597 13.65 9.37 3.16
N GLU A 598 12.48 9.66 2.59
CA GLU A 598 11.34 10.12 3.38
C GLU A 598 10.67 9.00 4.17
N THR A 599 10.40 7.86 3.55
CA THR A 599 9.57 6.79 4.14
C THR A 599 10.28 5.44 4.03
N GLY A 600 10.21 4.64 5.10
CA GLY A 600 10.80 3.31 5.11
C GLY A 600 10.10 2.33 4.16
N HIS A 601 10.91 1.65 3.36
CA HIS A 601 10.53 0.51 2.57
C HIS A 601 11.71 -0.45 2.44
N ASP A 602 11.49 -1.75 2.61
CA ASP A 602 12.54 -2.77 2.73
C ASP A 602 13.47 -2.86 1.51
N ALA A 603 12.95 -2.68 0.29
CA ALA A 603 13.76 -2.69 -0.92
C ALA A 603 14.90 -1.68 -0.90
N SER A 604 14.77 -0.59 -0.15
CA SER A 604 15.77 0.48 -0.07
C SER A 604 16.80 0.29 1.05
N VAL A 605 16.56 -0.63 1.98
CA VAL A 605 17.46 -0.89 3.13
C VAL A 605 18.93 -1.09 2.74
N PRO A 606 19.31 -1.80 1.67
CA PRO A 606 20.70 -1.95 1.29
C PRO A 606 21.40 -0.64 0.88
N TYR A 607 20.63 0.40 0.50
CA TYR A 607 21.14 1.62 -0.13
C TYR A 607 21.06 2.87 0.77
N VAL A 608 20.13 2.90 1.75
CA VAL A 608 19.93 4.06 2.63
C VAL A 608 20.55 3.82 4.01
N HIS A 609 20.76 4.90 4.76
CA HIS A 609 21.28 4.88 6.12
C HIS A 609 20.22 5.30 7.14
N TYR A 610 19.26 6.12 6.71
CA TYR A 610 18.12 6.53 7.55
C TYR A 610 16.88 6.80 6.71
N PHE A 611 15.73 6.71 7.37
CA PHE A 611 14.48 7.30 6.95
C PHE A 611 14.08 8.38 7.94
N GLU A 612 13.46 9.43 7.45
CA GLU A 612 12.82 10.41 8.37
C GLU A 612 11.69 9.75 9.16
N GLY A 613 11.25 8.60 8.74
CA GLY A 613 10.33 7.73 9.43
C GLY A 613 9.40 7.00 8.50
N MET A 614 8.26 6.57 9.04
CA MET A 614 7.24 5.85 8.32
C MET A 614 6.04 6.76 8.07
N LEU A 615 5.63 6.90 6.82
CA LEU A 615 4.48 7.71 6.47
C LEU A 615 3.19 7.03 6.92
N SER A 616 2.40 7.70 7.76
CA SER A 616 1.09 7.20 8.14
C SER A 616 0.09 7.38 7.01
N LEU A 617 -0.87 6.47 6.94
CA LEU A 617 -2.00 6.57 6.01
C LEU A 617 -2.91 7.75 6.36
N GLY A 618 -3.65 8.24 5.36
CA GLY A 618 -4.50 9.41 5.45
C GLY A 618 -5.32 9.54 6.74
N PRO A 619 -6.08 8.51 7.19
CA PRO A 619 -6.89 8.62 8.41
C PRO A 619 -6.10 8.84 9.70
N TYR A 620 -4.80 8.57 9.68
CA TYR A 620 -3.93 8.61 10.85
C TYR A 620 -2.91 9.75 10.80
N ARG A 621 -2.97 10.60 9.78
CA ARG A 621 -2.09 11.75 9.64
C ARG A 621 -2.70 13.01 10.26
N VAL A 622 -1.83 13.92 10.69
CA VAL A 622 -2.22 15.29 10.97
C VAL A 622 -2.67 15.97 9.66
N PRO A 623 -3.76 16.73 9.63
CA PRO A 623 -4.38 17.19 8.38
C PRO A 623 -3.49 17.97 7.43
N ASP A 624 -2.47 18.69 7.93
CA ASP A 624 -1.54 19.48 7.14
C ASP A 624 -0.14 18.86 6.99
N SER A 625 -0.01 17.56 7.25
CA SER A 625 1.26 16.84 7.10
C SER A 625 1.91 17.09 5.74
N GLY A 626 3.19 17.46 5.74
CA GLY A 626 3.97 17.73 4.53
C GLY A 626 3.75 19.12 3.91
N ARG A 627 2.83 19.97 4.46
CA ARG A 627 2.58 21.32 3.94
C ARG A 627 2.99 22.40 4.95
N ALA A 628 2.20 22.61 5.98
CA ALA A 628 2.49 23.64 6.98
C ALA A 628 3.54 23.16 8.00
N MET A 629 4.77 22.99 7.55
CA MET A 629 5.85 22.32 8.29
C MET A 629 6.15 22.94 9.66
N GLN A 630 6.00 24.27 9.82
CA GLN A 630 6.27 24.96 11.10
C GLN A 630 5.03 25.15 11.97
N LYS A 631 3.84 24.72 11.51
CA LYS A 631 2.61 24.87 12.29
C LYS A 631 2.57 23.86 13.43
N ILE A 632 2.41 24.34 14.64
CA ILE A 632 2.19 23.53 15.83
C ILE A 632 0.68 23.34 16.03
N TRP A 633 0.27 22.12 16.30
CA TRP A 633 -1.12 21.73 16.54
C TRP A 633 -1.39 21.62 18.03
N THR A 634 -2.36 22.38 18.51
CA THR A 634 -2.82 22.32 19.91
C THR A 634 -3.82 21.18 20.14
N GLU A 635 -4.60 20.87 19.12
CA GLU A 635 -5.59 19.78 19.16
C GLU A 635 -5.07 18.57 18.43
N VAL A 636 -5.23 17.40 19.03
CA VAL A 636 -4.80 16.12 18.46
C VAL A 636 -6.01 15.42 17.82
N PRO A 637 -5.97 15.10 16.52
CA PRO A 637 -7.03 14.30 15.91
C PRO A 637 -7.16 12.94 16.63
N PRO A 638 -8.39 12.51 17.01
CA PRO A 638 -8.60 11.26 17.77
C PRO A 638 -7.96 10.02 17.14
N GLN A 639 -7.96 9.94 15.81
CA GLN A 639 -7.37 8.82 15.08
C GLN A 639 -5.84 8.79 15.20
N VAL A 640 -5.19 9.97 15.26
CA VAL A 640 -3.74 10.08 15.51
C VAL A 640 -3.43 9.57 16.90
N ALA A 641 -4.15 10.06 17.93
CA ALA A 641 -3.95 9.63 19.31
C ALA A 641 -4.18 8.11 19.49
N LYS A 642 -5.20 7.55 18.82
CA LYS A 642 -5.59 6.14 18.93
C LYS A 642 -4.61 5.21 18.20
N PHE A 643 -4.28 5.50 16.95
CA PHE A 643 -3.58 4.54 16.10
C PHE A 643 -2.09 4.84 15.93
N GLN A 644 -1.69 6.10 15.85
CA GLN A 644 -0.29 6.44 15.71
C GLN A 644 0.47 6.43 17.04
N LEU A 645 -0.18 6.90 18.11
CA LEU A 645 0.40 7.01 19.45
C LEU A 645 -0.31 6.13 20.48
N GLY A 646 -1.16 5.20 20.01
CA GLY A 646 -1.87 4.26 20.86
C GLY A 646 -1.04 3.02 21.15
N HIS A 647 -0.53 2.91 22.40
CA HIS A 647 0.27 1.75 22.82
C HIS A 647 -0.45 0.40 22.68
N ALA A 648 -1.79 0.40 22.65
CA ALA A 648 -2.58 -0.82 22.45
C ALA A 648 -2.52 -1.36 21.00
N TYR A 649 -2.19 -0.50 20.02
CA TYR A 649 -2.18 -0.85 18.60
C TYR A 649 -0.77 -0.94 18.00
N ARG A 650 0.17 -0.11 18.47
CA ARG A 650 1.53 -0.01 17.90
C ARG A 650 2.38 -1.23 18.18
N LEU A 651 3.16 -1.64 17.17
CA LEU A 651 4.17 -2.69 17.24
C LEU A 651 5.46 -2.23 16.57
N PRO A 652 6.65 -2.59 17.10
CA PRO A 652 7.95 -2.29 16.50
C PRO A 652 8.32 -3.33 15.42
N LEU A 653 7.45 -3.53 14.41
CA LEU A 653 7.69 -4.58 13.41
C LEU A 653 8.90 -4.27 12.55
N TRP A 654 9.08 -2.98 12.17
CA TRP A 654 10.24 -2.53 11.42
C TRP A 654 11.53 -2.72 12.21
N GLU A 655 11.54 -2.32 13.46
CA GLU A 655 12.72 -2.41 14.35
C GLU A 655 13.09 -3.87 14.65
N LEU A 656 12.10 -4.74 14.82
CA LEU A 656 12.35 -6.18 15.00
C LEU A 656 13.02 -6.82 13.77
N VAL A 657 12.88 -6.22 12.58
CA VAL A 657 13.50 -6.71 11.34
C VAL A 657 14.77 -5.94 11.00
N TYR A 658 14.77 -4.60 11.06
CA TYR A 658 15.79 -3.73 10.45
C TYR A 658 16.43 -2.69 11.39
N HIS A 659 16.28 -2.80 12.71
CA HIS A 659 16.80 -1.80 13.64
C HIS A 659 18.30 -1.54 13.47
N ASP A 660 19.11 -2.58 13.33
CA ASP A 660 20.56 -2.51 13.11
C ASP A 660 20.97 -2.22 11.65
N CYS A 661 19.99 -2.01 10.77
CA CYS A 661 20.21 -1.81 9.34
C CYS A 661 20.01 -0.36 8.89
N VAL A 662 19.03 0.35 9.48
CA VAL A 662 18.63 1.70 9.09
C VAL A 662 18.15 2.47 10.33
N VAL A 663 18.58 3.71 10.49
CA VAL A 663 18.02 4.60 11.51
C VAL A 663 16.63 5.07 11.02
N ALA A 664 15.58 4.64 11.69
CA ALA A 664 14.22 5.11 11.43
C ALA A 664 13.88 6.23 12.42
N GLN A 665 13.58 7.41 11.91
CA GLN A 665 13.08 8.52 12.70
C GLN A 665 11.56 8.53 12.57
N TRP A 666 10.87 8.82 13.65
CA TRP A 666 9.43 8.68 13.66
C TRP A 666 8.73 9.90 13.05
N TYR A 667 8.71 9.94 11.72
CA TYR A 667 8.07 10.95 10.90
C TYR A 667 6.82 10.38 10.24
N TRP A 668 5.66 10.96 10.53
CA TRP A 668 4.40 10.64 9.83
C TRP A 668 3.88 11.85 9.07
N GLY A 669 4.75 12.56 8.40
CA GLY A 669 4.54 13.93 8.01
C GLY A 669 4.60 14.88 9.20
N ASP A 670 5.13 14.43 10.34
CA ASP A 670 5.18 15.12 11.62
C ASP A 670 6.47 14.84 12.37
N TYR A 671 6.91 15.81 13.14
CA TYR A 671 8.09 15.78 14.00
C TYR A 671 7.67 15.79 15.47
N ASN A 672 8.59 15.49 16.40
CA ASN A 672 8.26 15.33 17.83
C ASN A 672 7.55 16.54 18.42
N ASN A 673 7.96 17.74 18.07
CA ASN A 673 7.36 18.97 18.59
C ASN A 673 6.10 19.46 17.84
N LYS A 674 5.58 18.72 16.85
CA LYS A 674 4.35 19.09 16.10
C LYS A 674 3.10 19.07 16.98
N LEU A 675 3.02 18.12 17.89
CA LEU A 675 1.90 17.87 18.80
C LEU A 675 2.38 17.95 20.26
N PRO A 676 2.53 19.16 20.85
CA PRO A 676 3.15 19.31 22.16
C PRO A 676 2.50 18.50 23.28
N SER A 677 1.17 18.30 23.24
CA SER A 677 0.45 17.50 24.24
C SER A 677 0.77 16.00 24.20
N LEU A 678 1.33 15.49 23.08
CA LEU A 678 1.72 14.10 22.91
C LEU A 678 3.24 13.91 22.77
N TRP A 679 4.02 14.96 22.91
CA TRP A 679 5.47 14.92 22.70
C TRP A 679 6.15 13.92 23.64
N ASP A 680 5.82 13.95 24.94
CA ASP A 680 6.41 13.03 25.92
C ASP A 680 6.07 11.56 25.60
N LYS A 681 4.85 11.31 25.13
CA LYS A 681 4.45 9.96 24.70
C LYS A 681 5.20 9.51 23.45
N ARG A 682 5.50 10.41 22.51
CA ARG A 682 6.35 10.11 21.36
C ARG A 682 7.77 9.79 21.77
N ASP A 683 8.33 10.55 22.71
CA ASP A 683 9.67 10.28 23.24
C ASP A 683 9.72 8.90 23.90
N LEU A 684 8.68 8.46 24.61
CA LEU A 684 8.58 7.11 25.15
C LEU A 684 8.63 6.02 24.06
N PHE A 685 7.96 6.24 22.92
CA PHE A 685 8.09 5.30 21.80
C PHE A 685 9.49 5.34 21.17
N ASN A 686 10.11 6.51 21.02
CA ASN A 686 11.48 6.62 20.57
C ASN A 686 12.45 5.85 21.50
N VAL A 687 12.28 5.97 22.80
CA VAL A 687 13.05 5.21 23.81
C VAL A 687 12.82 3.72 23.66
N LEU A 688 11.55 3.28 23.61
CA LEU A 688 11.17 1.86 23.49
C LEU A 688 11.75 1.22 22.21
N TYR A 689 11.71 1.96 21.09
CA TYR A 689 12.17 1.46 19.79
C TYR A 689 13.66 1.68 19.55
N GLY A 690 14.34 2.46 20.41
CA GLY A 690 15.76 2.78 20.26
C GLY A 690 16.02 3.71 19.06
N THR A 691 15.08 4.61 18.75
CA THR A 691 15.13 5.51 17.61
C THR A 691 15.33 6.97 18.05
N PRO A 692 16.07 7.80 17.29
CA PRO A 692 16.22 9.22 17.62
C PRO A 692 14.98 10.03 17.21
N PRO A 693 14.77 11.20 17.86
CA PRO A 693 13.68 12.09 17.50
C PRO A 693 14.03 12.95 16.29
N MET A 694 12.99 13.57 15.72
CA MET A 694 13.09 14.60 14.70
C MET A 694 12.50 15.91 15.25
N PHE A 695 13.25 17.00 15.10
CA PHE A 695 12.83 18.34 15.52
C PHE A 695 12.72 19.28 14.34
N MET A 696 11.65 20.07 14.32
CA MET A 696 11.46 21.09 13.32
C MET A 696 11.13 22.41 14.01
N PHE A 697 11.99 23.41 13.87
CA PHE A 697 11.85 24.67 14.58
C PHE A 697 12.50 25.84 13.83
N ASN A 698 11.99 27.03 14.09
CA ASN A 698 12.67 28.29 13.86
C ASN A 698 13.31 28.81 15.18
N ARG A 699 14.08 29.89 15.12
CA ARG A 699 14.78 30.45 16.31
C ARG A 699 13.82 30.73 17.46
N LYS A 700 12.63 31.29 17.18
CA LYS A 700 11.62 31.57 18.19
C LYS A 700 11.14 30.31 18.91
N LEU A 701 10.76 29.26 18.15
CA LEU A 701 10.33 27.98 18.75
C LEU A 701 11.43 27.31 19.55
N TRP A 702 12.70 27.44 19.12
CA TRP A 702 13.86 26.94 19.86
C TRP A 702 13.99 27.68 21.21
N GLU A 703 13.97 29.02 21.22
CA GLU A 703 14.11 29.84 22.43
C GLU A 703 12.96 29.59 23.44
N GLU A 704 11.72 29.46 22.94
CA GLU A 704 10.55 29.24 23.78
C GLU A 704 10.48 27.81 24.37
N ASN A 705 11.09 26.81 23.71
CA ASN A 705 10.94 25.39 24.08
C ASN A 705 12.26 24.67 24.31
N ARG A 706 13.37 25.41 24.46
CA ARG A 706 14.73 24.86 24.55
C ARG A 706 14.84 23.72 25.55
N ASP A 707 14.34 23.91 26.77
CA ASP A 707 14.47 22.91 27.83
C ASP A 707 13.75 21.60 27.48
N ARG A 708 12.65 21.69 26.75
CA ARG A 708 11.88 20.55 26.30
C ARG A 708 12.60 19.79 25.16
N PHE A 709 13.20 20.50 24.20
CA PHE A 709 14.07 19.90 23.19
C PHE A 709 15.25 19.16 23.82
N VAL A 710 15.87 19.76 24.83
CA VAL A 710 16.98 19.17 25.57
C VAL A 710 16.53 17.93 26.34
N ALA A 711 15.36 17.99 27.01
CA ALA A 711 14.80 16.84 27.74
C ALA A 711 14.49 15.67 26.79
N SER A 712 13.86 15.95 25.64
CA SER A 712 13.56 14.97 24.59
C SER A 712 14.86 14.31 24.06
N TYR A 713 15.88 15.10 23.74
CA TYR A 713 17.19 14.59 23.32
C TYR A 713 17.83 13.68 24.38
N ARG A 714 17.86 14.12 25.65
CA ARG A 714 18.45 13.37 26.76
C ARG A 714 17.74 12.05 27.05
N ALA A 715 16.44 12.00 26.84
CA ALA A 715 15.65 10.77 27.00
C ALA A 715 15.93 9.78 25.89
N THR A 716 16.02 10.22 24.64
CA THR A 716 15.94 9.37 23.45
C THR A 716 17.31 9.06 22.81
N CYS A 717 18.13 10.09 22.56
CA CYS A 717 19.36 9.96 21.78
C CYS A 717 20.45 9.10 22.43
N PRO A 718 20.67 9.10 23.77
CA PRO A 718 21.62 8.19 24.41
C PRO A 718 21.23 6.72 24.22
N VAL A 719 19.93 6.39 24.35
CA VAL A 719 19.42 5.03 24.10
C VAL A 719 19.61 4.65 22.63
N ALA A 720 19.18 5.51 21.71
CA ALA A 720 19.35 5.29 20.26
C ALA A 720 20.84 5.13 19.88
N ARG A 721 21.75 5.83 20.54
CA ARG A 721 23.21 5.66 20.34
C ARG A 721 23.70 4.31 20.86
N ALA A 722 23.27 3.90 22.04
CA ALA A 722 23.70 2.66 22.68
C ALA A 722 23.25 1.41 21.89
N VAL A 723 22.04 1.45 21.29
CA VAL A 723 21.46 0.29 20.58
C VAL A 723 21.55 0.39 19.06
N GLY A 724 21.99 1.50 18.48
CA GLY A 724 21.85 1.78 17.04
C GLY A 724 22.55 0.82 16.08
N TYR A 725 23.53 0.04 16.56
CA TYR A 725 24.18 -1.05 15.82
C TYR A 725 23.71 -2.44 16.26
N ALA A 726 22.76 -2.52 17.17
CA ALA A 726 22.24 -3.77 17.71
C ALA A 726 20.91 -4.17 17.06
N GLU A 727 20.73 -5.47 16.83
CA GLU A 727 19.44 -6.01 16.43
C GLU A 727 18.45 -5.88 17.60
N MET A 728 17.20 -5.43 17.35
CA MET A 728 16.12 -5.62 18.31
C MET A 728 15.69 -7.08 18.27
N THR A 729 15.95 -7.82 19.35
CA THR A 729 15.76 -9.27 19.39
C THR A 729 14.39 -9.69 19.91
N ASP A 730 13.73 -8.85 20.72
CA ASP A 730 12.48 -9.19 21.37
C ASP A 730 11.63 -7.94 21.66
N HIS A 731 10.31 -8.14 21.71
CA HIS A 731 9.33 -7.17 22.19
C HIS A 731 8.23 -7.88 22.95
N ARG A 732 7.87 -7.37 24.15
CA ARG A 732 6.87 -7.98 25.04
C ARG A 732 5.92 -6.94 25.61
N PHE A 733 4.68 -7.36 25.82
CA PHE A 733 3.72 -6.66 26.67
C PHE A 733 3.84 -7.22 28.09
N LEU A 734 4.14 -6.38 29.08
CA LEU A 734 4.23 -6.77 30.49
C LEU A 734 2.92 -6.53 31.25
N ALA A 735 2.01 -5.73 30.67
CA ALA A 735 0.66 -5.51 31.19
C ALA A 735 -0.40 -5.98 30.19
N PRO A 736 -1.53 -6.54 30.66
CA PRO A 736 -2.61 -7.07 29.79
C PRO A 736 -3.23 -6.02 28.85
N ASP A 737 -3.29 -4.76 29.29
CA ASP A 737 -3.77 -3.63 28.50
C ASP A 737 -2.72 -3.04 27.55
N ARG A 738 -1.55 -3.69 27.45
CA ARG A 738 -0.39 -3.29 26.65
C ARG A 738 0.24 -1.95 27.07
N SER A 739 -0.14 -1.40 28.23
CA SER A 739 0.40 -0.12 28.70
C SER A 739 1.88 -0.20 29.11
N VAL A 740 2.38 -1.38 29.49
CA VAL A 740 3.80 -1.58 29.81
C VAL A 740 4.42 -2.51 28.77
N GLN A 741 5.46 -2.00 28.11
CA GLN A 741 6.12 -2.71 27.01
C GLN A 741 7.62 -2.78 27.24
N GLN A 742 8.24 -3.85 26.76
CA GLN A 742 9.67 -4.06 26.88
C GLN A 742 10.28 -4.51 25.55
N THR A 743 11.41 -3.92 25.18
CA THR A 743 12.24 -4.35 24.06
C THR A 743 13.60 -4.82 24.55
N ARG A 744 14.23 -5.73 23.79
CA ARG A 744 15.59 -6.22 24.04
C ARG A 744 16.43 -6.11 22.78
N PHE A 745 17.71 -5.78 22.98
CA PHE A 745 18.68 -5.65 21.91
C PHE A 745 19.80 -6.65 22.03
N SER A 746 20.45 -7.00 20.91
CA SER A 746 21.48 -8.03 20.83
C SER A 746 22.76 -7.71 21.64
N ASN A 747 22.96 -6.44 22.00
CA ASN A 747 24.08 -6.00 22.85
C ASN A 747 23.78 -6.06 24.35
N GLY A 748 22.64 -6.64 24.75
CA GLY A 748 22.24 -6.83 26.13
C GLY A 748 21.37 -5.71 26.72
N VAL A 749 21.22 -4.59 26.02
CA VAL A 749 20.36 -3.49 26.47
C VAL A 749 18.90 -3.94 26.45
N THR A 750 18.19 -3.60 27.54
CA THR A 750 16.75 -3.83 27.70
C THR A 750 16.08 -2.51 28.04
N VAL A 751 15.02 -2.17 27.32
CA VAL A 751 14.24 -0.96 27.53
C VAL A 751 12.82 -1.34 27.95
N THR A 752 12.35 -0.80 29.07
CA THR A 752 10.95 -0.97 29.51
C THR A 752 10.29 0.40 29.62
N VAL A 753 9.12 0.53 29.00
CA VAL A 753 8.33 1.77 28.99
C VAL A 753 6.96 1.53 29.60
N ASN A 754 6.55 2.42 30.47
CA ASN A 754 5.21 2.47 31.06
C ASN A 754 4.42 3.63 30.45
N PHE A 755 3.51 3.33 29.51
CA PHE A 755 2.55 4.28 28.94
C PHE A 755 1.31 4.51 29.81
N GLY A 756 1.20 3.79 30.93
CA GLY A 756 0.07 3.85 31.85
C GLY A 756 0.09 5.10 32.73
N ASN A 757 -0.98 5.28 33.47
CA ASN A 757 -1.19 6.40 34.40
C ASN A 757 -0.86 6.06 35.87
N ARG A 758 -0.25 4.90 36.14
CA ARG A 758 0.19 4.42 37.46
C ARG A 758 1.59 3.85 37.33
N ALA A 759 2.33 3.89 38.42
CA ALA A 759 3.62 3.24 38.52
C ALA A 759 3.48 1.73 38.30
N PHE A 760 4.47 1.12 37.66
CA PHE A 760 4.58 -0.32 37.43
C PHE A 760 5.85 -0.88 38.04
N ARG A 761 5.74 -2.02 38.74
CA ARG A 761 6.90 -2.66 39.39
C ARG A 761 7.32 -3.90 38.59
N LEU A 762 8.57 -3.93 38.18
CA LEU A 762 9.21 -5.08 37.55
C LEU A 762 9.41 -6.22 38.55
N ALA A 763 9.66 -7.43 38.04
CA ALA A 763 9.89 -8.62 38.89
C ALA A 763 11.15 -8.53 39.76
N ASP A 764 12.13 -7.73 39.37
CA ASP A 764 13.35 -7.45 40.13
C ASP A 764 13.19 -6.36 41.22
N GLY A 765 11.99 -5.81 41.33
CA GLY A 765 11.65 -4.74 42.29
C GLY A 765 11.78 -3.33 41.75
N THR A 766 12.34 -3.12 40.55
CA THR A 766 12.46 -1.79 39.91
C THR A 766 11.07 -1.19 39.70
N GLU A 767 10.87 0.04 40.12
CA GLU A 767 9.63 0.80 39.92
C GLU A 767 9.78 1.76 38.75
N ILE A 768 8.80 1.77 37.83
CA ILE A 768 8.75 2.65 36.67
C ILE A 768 7.53 3.55 36.84
N ASP A 769 7.74 4.82 36.95
CA ASP A 769 6.66 5.82 37.12
C ASP A 769 5.66 5.77 35.96
N ALA A 770 4.48 6.34 36.20
CA ALA A 770 3.52 6.61 35.13
C ALA A 770 4.16 7.49 34.05
N MET A 771 3.95 7.14 32.77
CA MET A 771 4.57 7.82 31.62
C MET A 771 6.10 7.87 31.74
N GLY A 772 6.71 6.81 32.31
CA GLY A 772 8.14 6.68 32.55
C GLY A 772 8.77 5.52 31.81
N TYR A 773 10.08 5.39 31.96
CA TYR A 773 10.85 4.29 31.36
C TYR A 773 12.04 3.89 32.22
N HIS A 774 12.55 2.69 31.97
CA HIS A 774 13.76 2.15 32.56
C HIS A 774 14.63 1.50 31.50
N VAL A 775 15.93 1.79 31.53
CA VAL A 775 16.92 1.20 30.64
C VAL A 775 17.95 0.46 31.45
N ALA A 776 18.13 -0.83 31.16
CA ALA A 776 19.15 -1.68 31.80
C ALA A 776 20.19 -2.11 30.76
N GLY A 777 21.45 -2.29 31.21
CA GLY A 777 22.52 -2.79 30.34
C GLY A 777 23.18 -1.76 29.42
N MET A 778 22.93 -0.46 29.66
CA MET A 778 23.58 0.64 28.95
C MET A 778 24.96 0.93 29.52
#